data_a78447126e92ede1f88367ae0de2664e
#
_entry.id   a78447126e92ede1f88367ae0de2664e
#
_cell.length_a   1.000
_cell.length_b   1.000
_cell.length_c   1.000
_cell.angle_alpha   90.00
_cell.angle_beta   90.00
_cell.angle_gamma   90.00
#
_symmetry.space_group_name_H-M   'P 1'
#
loop_
_entity.id
_entity.type
_entity.pdbx_description
1 polymer ?
#
loop_
_entity_poly.entity_id
_entity_poly.type
_entity_poly.pdbx_seq_one_letter_code
_entity_poly.pdbx_strand_id
1 'polypeptide(L)'
;MNEFLKEQLDLQYFHDHGYTRKKCSKCGAFFWTLDPKMNRCGDQPCVPFHFINNPLGKKQLTLSEVRESFLSYFQQHNHTRLHYPKTGERYPVVARWRSDIYLTIASIADFQPHVTSGEVPPPANPLAISQPCIRLNDLDEVGKSGRHLTTFEMMGHHAFNKNVDEIYWKEQTVSYCDDFFVNIIGIPQDAITYKEQLWHGGGNAGPCLEVLAGGLEIATLVFMNMKEVDNGEYTIGNETYEQNPLNIVDTGYGLERISWITQGTKTVYETVFPEIIKWIRNHTNESADDRLIMSLADHTKSLAFMLGDGIVPSNVKSGYLARLLIRRCLRFIKQLNFSEPLENIIDLHINKLQSDFPSLANQRKQIHDMIQTETKRYHETLQKGKNMVHRLLKENKKIDDATLITLYDTHGMPPDIVQSIAEKQHVTVTIPDNFESMVAELHSKEEKQTQQQKRQRDLPQTIPLYYDNHYQKEFDAEIIWTEQENNKTKAIFDQTTFYPDGGGQPGDKGEITNSSGKTLPVENVTKEDNAIFHHIDGIVSVGDKIHGEIDWNRRYQLMKHHTGTHVVNGALQKVLGDHIWQAGSQLAVENARFDFAHFKSLSEKEIKEVEEQANKFITEEIPVEKHEFDRNTAEKKYGFRLYQGGVPPGNSIRVLNIPGVDVEACGGTHLNNIGEIEKIRILKSERIQDGVNRVFFAAGEMVDAFQKEEQHLYDTLVSSLKPIYTIQQQNQISNQITALSNQFSVPVDQLPKTLKRFLKEAKDLLPEKKEVASLTEAGTHLFKVWKKSKKKKKSISEEEITSLINQAEQIPGTDIKVLTAKTETESNATAGALIAQGNMVVHIYDGKKITSAASDDVDIDLRKEIAPTVGTMIGGSGGGRPKMTQSGGPKKENIDNALEKAKALTIQSLKQD
;
A
#
# COMPACT_ATOMS: atom_id res chain seq x y z
N MET A 1 24.77 33.32 -5.89
CA MET A 1 23.55 33.31 -5.08
C MET A 1 23.13 34.72 -4.62
N ASN A 2 23.86 35.42 -3.80
CA ASN A 2 23.42 36.74 -3.28
C ASN A 2 23.24 37.83 -4.34
N GLU A 3 24.08 37.86 -5.38
CA GLU A 3 23.91 38.79 -6.53
C GLU A 3 22.70 38.43 -7.40
N PHE A 4 22.52 37.14 -7.65
CA PHE A 4 21.32 36.64 -8.36
C PHE A 4 20.03 37.05 -7.62
N LEU A 5 19.92 36.77 -6.32
CA LEU A 5 18.74 37.15 -5.54
C LEU A 5 18.55 38.67 -5.53
N LYS A 6 19.61 39.47 -5.44
CA LYS A 6 19.51 40.93 -5.52
C LYS A 6 18.93 41.35 -6.86
N GLU A 7 19.47 40.87 -7.97
CA GLU A 7 18.98 41.17 -9.31
C GLU A 7 17.48 40.79 -9.49
N GLN A 8 17.09 39.64 -8.93
CA GLN A 8 15.75 39.12 -9.09
C GLN A 8 14.71 39.74 -8.14
N LEU A 9 15.12 40.28 -6.96
CA LEU A 9 14.23 40.73 -5.89
C LEU A 9 14.42 42.19 -5.48
N ASP A 10 15.22 42.97 -6.23
CA ASP A 10 15.35 44.43 -6.10
C ASP A 10 14.16 45.08 -6.83
N LEU A 11 12.97 45.04 -6.19
CA LEU A 11 11.72 45.46 -6.80
C LEU A 11 11.47 46.94 -6.61
N GLN A 12 10.93 47.62 -7.66
CA GLN A 12 10.57 49.02 -7.64
C GLN A 12 9.53 49.32 -6.52
N TYR A 13 8.62 48.34 -6.27
CA TYR A 13 7.65 48.43 -5.19
C TYR A 13 8.30 48.76 -3.85
N PHE A 14 9.40 48.14 -3.48
CA PHE A 14 10.08 48.38 -2.23
C PHE A 14 10.64 49.77 -2.12
N HIS A 15 11.22 50.28 -3.21
CA HIS A 15 11.74 51.64 -3.26
C HIS A 15 10.64 52.70 -3.17
N ASP A 16 9.54 52.54 -3.91
CA ASP A 16 8.41 53.47 -3.93
C ASP A 16 7.70 53.53 -2.58
N HIS A 17 7.70 52.44 -1.79
CA HIS A 17 7.08 52.37 -0.48
C HIS A 17 8.05 52.58 0.69
N GLY A 18 9.32 52.92 0.40
CA GLY A 18 10.31 53.31 1.41
C GLY A 18 10.97 52.15 2.15
N TYR A 19 10.87 50.93 1.66
CA TYR A 19 11.60 49.78 2.19
C TYR A 19 13.09 49.93 1.93
N THR A 20 13.88 49.40 2.85
CA THR A 20 15.36 49.34 2.71
C THR A 20 15.84 47.89 2.78
N ARG A 21 16.73 47.52 1.86
CA ARG A 21 17.40 46.23 1.83
C ARG A 21 18.50 46.13 2.88
N LYS A 22 18.46 45.13 3.74
CA LYS A 22 19.42 44.92 4.82
C LYS A 22 19.90 43.49 4.87
N LYS A 23 21.06 43.29 5.56
CA LYS A 23 21.60 41.95 5.84
C LYS A 23 21.38 41.61 7.31
N CYS A 24 20.77 40.46 7.56
CA CYS A 24 20.55 39.96 8.92
C CYS A 24 21.88 39.68 9.63
N SER A 25 22.08 40.30 10.80
CA SER A 25 23.32 40.14 11.59
C SER A 25 23.48 38.75 12.19
N LYS A 26 22.40 37.92 12.23
CA LYS A 26 22.46 36.59 12.82
C LYS A 26 22.57 35.47 11.79
N CYS A 27 21.67 35.44 10.79
CA CYS A 27 21.63 34.37 9.78
C CYS A 27 22.30 34.75 8.43
N GLY A 28 22.61 36.05 8.23
CA GLY A 28 23.26 36.53 7.00
C GLY A 28 22.33 36.69 5.79
N ALA A 29 21.04 36.31 5.87
CA ALA A 29 20.08 36.49 4.80
C ALA A 29 19.77 37.97 4.56
N PHE A 30 19.45 38.34 3.33
CA PHE A 30 18.98 39.69 3.01
C PHE A 30 17.47 39.79 3.21
N PHE A 31 17.01 40.98 3.59
CA PHE A 31 15.60 41.26 3.83
C PHE A 31 15.27 42.71 3.61
N TRP A 32 14.00 43.02 3.30
CA TRP A 32 13.46 44.35 3.11
C TRP A 32 12.61 44.75 4.31
N THR A 33 12.77 45.99 4.82
CA THR A 33 12.08 46.51 6.01
C THR A 33 11.88 48.00 5.92
N LEU A 34 10.80 48.50 6.54
CA LEU A 34 10.55 49.93 6.76
C LEU A 34 11.26 50.45 8.01
N ASP A 35 11.69 49.60 8.93
CA ASP A 35 12.43 50.05 10.12
C ASP A 35 13.94 50.21 9.82
N PRO A 36 14.45 51.46 9.75
CA PRO A 36 15.86 51.69 9.48
C PRO A 36 16.80 51.21 10.57
N LYS A 37 16.30 50.91 11.78
CA LYS A 37 17.08 50.41 12.92
C LYS A 37 17.14 48.89 12.96
N MET A 38 16.27 48.21 12.27
CA MET A 38 16.19 46.73 12.23
C MET A 38 17.48 46.13 11.65
N ASN A 39 18.12 45.20 12.36
CA ASN A 39 19.33 44.53 11.94
C ASN A 39 19.19 43.00 11.88
N ARG A 40 18.00 42.47 12.06
CA ARG A 40 17.63 41.05 11.98
C ARG A 40 16.43 40.86 11.05
N CYS A 41 16.35 39.72 10.37
CA CYS A 41 15.35 39.48 9.33
C CYS A 41 13.90 39.37 9.83
N GLY A 42 13.66 39.28 11.13
CA GLY A 42 12.30 39.12 11.66
C GLY A 42 11.78 37.66 11.76
N ASP A 43 12.63 36.68 11.47
CA ASP A 43 12.28 35.28 11.53
C ASP A 43 12.89 34.57 12.74
N GLN A 44 12.33 33.46 13.18
CA GLN A 44 12.94 32.53 14.12
C GLN A 44 14.15 31.83 13.46
N PRO A 45 15.21 31.56 14.17
CA PRO A 45 15.53 31.89 15.57
C PRO A 45 16.20 33.26 15.70
N CYS A 46 16.19 34.11 14.68
CA CYS A 46 16.84 35.43 14.72
C CYS A 46 16.19 36.36 15.74
N VAL A 47 14.88 36.31 15.85
CA VAL A 47 14.08 37.07 16.83
C VAL A 47 13.07 36.14 17.52
N PRO A 48 12.64 36.42 18.77
CA PRO A 48 11.54 35.72 19.42
C PRO A 48 10.19 36.09 18.82
N PHE A 49 9.12 35.38 19.15
CA PHE A 49 7.75 35.82 18.87
C PHE A 49 7.37 37.03 19.71
N HIS A 50 6.95 38.09 19.04
CA HIS A 50 6.55 39.37 19.73
C HIS A 50 5.04 39.53 19.81
N PHE A 51 4.28 38.71 19.07
CA PHE A 51 2.81 38.76 19.02
C PHE A 51 2.12 37.96 20.15
N ILE A 52 2.84 37.08 20.84
CA ILE A 52 2.27 36.33 21.98
C ILE A 52 1.85 37.30 23.08
N ASN A 53 0.57 37.20 23.50
CA ASN A 53 -0.08 38.14 24.40
C ASN A 53 -0.17 39.62 23.88
N ASN A 54 0.30 39.86 22.67
CA ASN A 54 0.24 41.18 22.01
C ASN A 54 -0.10 40.96 20.52
N PRO A 55 -1.32 40.51 20.23
CA PRO A 55 -1.71 40.11 18.87
C PRO A 55 -1.57 41.26 17.86
N LEU A 56 -1.16 40.89 16.62
CA LEU A 56 -1.11 41.81 15.50
C LEU A 56 -2.41 41.68 14.68
N GLY A 57 -2.93 42.80 14.20
CA GLY A 57 -4.15 42.84 13.41
C GLY A 57 -5.28 43.61 14.04
N LYS A 58 -6.29 43.98 13.23
CA LYS A 58 -7.41 44.84 13.69
C LYS A 58 -8.35 44.12 14.66
N LYS A 59 -8.45 42.78 14.54
CA LYS A 59 -9.31 41.92 15.39
C LYS A 59 -8.77 40.51 15.43
N GLN A 60 -9.20 39.74 16.43
CA GLN A 60 -8.94 38.30 16.46
C GLN A 60 -9.76 37.63 15.35
N LEU A 61 -9.13 36.78 14.54
CA LEU A 61 -9.76 36.06 13.42
C LEU A 61 -9.72 34.56 13.66
N THR A 62 -10.84 33.91 13.42
CA THR A 62 -10.95 32.44 13.34
C THR A 62 -10.37 31.93 12.02
N LEU A 63 -10.12 30.60 11.93
CA LEU A 63 -9.65 29.99 10.70
C LEU A 63 -10.60 30.25 9.52
N SER A 64 -11.90 30.08 9.70
CA SER A 64 -12.91 30.32 8.65
C SER A 64 -12.96 31.79 8.22
N GLU A 65 -12.83 32.73 9.16
CA GLU A 65 -12.78 34.16 8.81
C GLU A 65 -11.52 34.52 8.01
N VAL A 66 -10.35 33.97 8.37
CA VAL A 66 -9.13 34.22 7.63
C VAL A 66 -9.23 33.62 6.20
N ARG A 67 -9.72 32.38 6.08
CA ARG A 67 -9.92 31.73 4.79
C ARG A 67 -10.84 32.53 3.88
N GLU A 68 -11.97 32.94 4.40
CA GLU A 68 -12.95 33.69 3.61
C GLU A 68 -12.45 35.08 3.26
N SER A 69 -11.76 35.77 4.19
CA SER A 69 -11.14 37.09 3.91
C SER A 69 -10.14 36.98 2.75
N PHE A 70 -9.30 35.92 2.73
CA PHE A 70 -8.33 35.69 1.66
C PHE A 70 -9.01 35.41 0.32
N LEU A 71 -9.90 34.45 0.30
CA LEU A 71 -10.55 34.03 -0.96
C LEU A 71 -11.42 35.12 -1.54
N SER A 72 -12.16 35.87 -0.71
CA SER A 72 -12.97 37.01 -1.14
C SER A 72 -12.13 38.19 -1.62
N TYR A 73 -10.98 38.46 -0.97
CA TYR A 73 -10.06 39.51 -1.39
C TYR A 73 -9.54 39.23 -2.80
N PHE A 74 -9.04 38.02 -3.06
CA PHE A 74 -8.51 37.67 -4.39
C PHE A 74 -9.61 37.54 -5.44
N GLN A 75 -10.82 37.11 -5.06
CA GLN A 75 -11.97 37.13 -5.98
C GLN A 75 -12.35 38.57 -6.41
N GLN A 76 -12.28 39.54 -5.53
CA GLN A 76 -12.47 40.97 -5.87
C GLN A 76 -11.35 41.49 -6.81
N HIS A 77 -10.18 40.85 -6.79
CA HIS A 77 -9.04 41.12 -7.69
C HIS A 77 -8.99 40.19 -8.90
N ASN A 78 -10.14 39.73 -9.38
CA ASN A 78 -10.34 38.93 -10.60
C ASN A 78 -9.69 37.53 -10.56
N HIS A 79 -9.38 36.98 -9.39
CA HIS A 79 -8.94 35.59 -9.27
C HIS A 79 -10.17 34.69 -9.20
N THR A 80 -10.10 33.56 -9.93
CA THR A 80 -11.12 32.52 -9.80
C THR A 80 -10.89 31.71 -8.53
N ARG A 81 -11.88 31.69 -7.64
CA ARG A 81 -11.86 30.83 -6.46
C ARG A 81 -12.03 29.37 -6.87
N LEU A 82 -11.03 28.54 -6.58
CA LEU A 82 -11.08 27.12 -6.91
C LEU A 82 -11.69 26.29 -5.80
N HIS A 83 -12.53 25.33 -6.20
CA HIS A 83 -13.12 24.30 -5.38
C HIS A 83 -12.97 22.96 -6.03
N TYR A 84 -12.89 21.89 -5.23
CA TYR A 84 -12.92 20.54 -5.78
C TYR A 84 -14.27 20.29 -6.47
N PRO A 85 -14.30 19.94 -7.75
CA PRO A 85 -15.52 19.97 -8.56
C PRO A 85 -16.65 19.09 -8.03
N LYS A 86 -16.31 17.92 -7.47
CA LYS A 86 -17.29 16.93 -7.00
C LYS A 86 -18.00 17.34 -5.71
N THR A 87 -17.32 17.98 -4.79
CA THR A 87 -17.86 18.35 -3.46
C THR A 87 -18.11 19.83 -3.31
N GLY A 88 -17.50 20.68 -4.14
CA GLY A 88 -17.52 22.13 -3.98
C GLY A 88 -16.67 22.64 -2.80
N GLU A 89 -15.89 21.75 -2.20
CA GLU A 89 -15.08 22.04 -1.01
C GLU A 89 -13.59 22.22 -1.36
N ARG A 90 -12.74 21.45 -0.71
CA ARG A 90 -11.29 21.39 -0.86
C ARG A 90 -10.85 20.27 -1.83
N TYR A 91 -9.65 20.39 -2.38
CA TYR A 91 -8.99 19.25 -3.00
C TYR A 91 -8.57 18.21 -1.93
N PRO A 92 -8.47 16.91 -2.29
CA PRO A 92 -8.05 15.89 -1.34
C PRO A 92 -6.62 16.09 -0.83
N VAL A 93 -6.36 15.65 0.40
CA VAL A 93 -4.98 15.61 0.93
C VAL A 93 -4.15 14.45 0.35
N VAL A 94 -4.79 13.54 -0.40
CA VAL A 94 -4.16 12.44 -1.11
C VAL A 94 -3.91 12.86 -2.55
N ALA A 95 -2.65 13.02 -2.95
CA ALA A 95 -2.26 13.51 -4.27
C ALA A 95 -2.41 12.43 -5.38
N ARG A 96 -3.64 12.00 -5.66
CA ARG A 96 -3.94 10.91 -6.62
C ARG A 96 -3.73 11.27 -8.08
N TRP A 97 -3.57 12.55 -8.39
CA TRP A 97 -3.22 13.08 -9.71
C TRP A 97 -1.70 13.15 -9.95
N ARG A 98 -0.90 12.69 -8.97
CA ARG A 98 0.57 12.68 -9.04
C ARG A 98 1.11 11.27 -8.79
N SER A 99 2.26 10.98 -9.38
CA SER A 99 2.98 9.71 -9.18
C SER A 99 4.22 9.83 -8.29
N ASP A 100 4.66 11.05 -7.99
CA ASP A 100 5.91 11.35 -7.27
C ASP A 100 5.72 11.71 -5.80
N ILE A 101 4.50 12.07 -5.37
CA ILE A 101 4.14 12.33 -3.97
C ILE A 101 2.85 11.59 -3.58
N TYR A 102 2.71 11.27 -2.30
CA TYR A 102 1.51 10.60 -1.77
C TYR A 102 0.50 11.56 -1.16
N LEU A 103 0.98 12.66 -0.60
CA LEU A 103 0.18 13.65 0.13
C LEU A 103 0.38 15.03 -0.47
N THR A 104 -0.67 15.84 -0.46
CA THR A 104 -0.61 17.25 -0.87
C THR A 104 0.16 18.04 0.17
N ILE A 105 1.30 18.62 -0.21
CA ILE A 105 2.23 19.31 0.69
C ILE A 105 2.22 20.83 0.54
N ALA A 106 1.61 21.34 -0.52
CA ALA A 106 1.45 22.77 -0.83
C ALA A 106 0.30 22.94 -1.83
N SER A 107 -0.28 24.13 -1.92
CA SER A 107 -1.36 24.44 -2.88
C SER A 107 -0.92 24.31 -4.35
N ILE A 108 0.33 24.66 -4.66
CA ILE A 108 0.87 24.50 -6.02
C ILE A 108 1.00 23.03 -6.45
N ALA A 109 1.07 22.09 -5.48
CA ALA A 109 1.14 20.66 -5.78
C ALA A 109 -0.09 20.14 -6.54
N ASP A 110 -1.22 20.86 -6.46
CA ASP A 110 -2.44 20.55 -7.20
C ASP A 110 -2.29 20.80 -8.72
N PHE A 111 -1.28 21.58 -9.13
CA PHE A 111 -1.01 21.97 -10.51
C PHE A 111 0.29 21.38 -11.07
N GLN A 112 1.11 20.79 -10.23
CA GLN A 112 2.37 20.14 -10.63
C GLN A 112 2.15 18.68 -11.05
N PRO A 113 2.94 18.17 -12.01
CA PRO A 113 3.88 18.89 -12.90
C PRO A 113 3.22 19.45 -14.16
N HIS A 114 2.01 19.00 -14.52
CA HIS A 114 1.42 19.19 -15.86
C HIS A 114 1.11 20.66 -16.18
N VAL A 115 0.56 21.42 -15.23
CA VAL A 115 0.27 22.85 -15.45
C VAL A 115 1.55 23.68 -15.34
N THR A 116 2.42 23.39 -14.38
CA THR A 116 3.67 24.15 -14.20
C THR A 116 4.69 23.94 -15.30
N SER A 117 4.63 22.83 -16.03
CA SER A 117 5.42 22.59 -17.26
C SER A 117 4.86 23.31 -18.50
N GLY A 118 3.62 23.79 -18.44
CA GLY A 118 2.91 24.35 -19.59
C GLY A 118 2.27 23.31 -20.52
N GLU A 119 2.35 22.02 -20.18
CA GLU A 119 1.73 20.93 -20.96
C GLU A 119 0.20 20.99 -20.93
N VAL A 120 -0.36 21.34 -19.76
CA VAL A 120 -1.79 21.50 -19.54
C VAL A 120 -2.08 22.95 -19.13
N PRO A 121 -3.09 23.62 -19.70
CA PRO A 121 -3.45 24.94 -19.26
C PRO A 121 -3.97 24.93 -17.83
N PRO A 122 -3.80 26.01 -17.01
CA PRO A 122 -4.36 26.05 -15.68
C PRO A 122 -5.91 26.02 -15.74
N PRO A 123 -6.58 25.48 -14.70
CA PRO A 123 -8.05 25.42 -14.65
C PRO A 123 -8.70 26.82 -14.59
N ALA A 124 -7.96 27.81 -14.15
CA ALA A 124 -8.25 29.24 -14.23
C ALA A 124 -6.95 30.05 -14.12
N ASN A 125 -6.93 31.27 -14.64
CA ASN A 125 -5.74 32.13 -14.61
C ASN A 125 -6.12 33.61 -14.57
N PRO A 126 -5.92 34.35 -13.46
CA PRO A 126 -5.36 33.88 -12.20
C PRO A 126 -6.38 33.11 -11.33
N LEU A 127 -5.88 32.40 -10.33
CA LEU A 127 -6.71 31.62 -9.43
C LEU A 127 -6.34 31.84 -7.95
N ALA A 128 -7.28 31.53 -7.04
CA ALA A 128 -7.05 31.49 -5.61
C ALA A 128 -7.65 30.20 -5.02
N ILE A 129 -6.93 29.59 -4.07
CA ILE A 129 -7.28 28.32 -3.45
C ILE A 129 -6.91 28.33 -1.97
N SER A 130 -7.64 27.57 -1.14
CA SER A 130 -7.22 27.18 0.21
C SER A 130 -7.14 25.66 0.29
N GLN A 131 -5.93 25.13 0.40
CA GLN A 131 -5.64 23.70 0.30
C GLN A 131 -5.15 23.14 1.64
N PRO A 132 -5.88 22.19 2.26
CA PRO A 132 -5.35 21.39 3.36
C PRO A 132 -4.14 20.57 2.90
N CYS A 133 -3.04 20.75 3.62
CA CYS A 133 -1.76 20.11 3.33
C CYS A 133 -1.33 19.25 4.50
N ILE A 134 -0.56 18.19 4.22
CA ILE A 134 0.02 17.31 5.24
C ILE A 134 1.54 17.24 5.04
N ARG A 135 2.30 17.61 6.08
CA ARG A 135 3.75 17.50 6.16
C ARG A 135 4.15 16.74 7.41
N LEU A 136 4.97 15.71 7.27
CA LEU A 136 5.44 14.86 8.37
C LEU A 136 6.94 14.99 8.65
N ASN A 137 7.64 15.89 7.93
CA ASN A 137 9.08 16.10 8.09
C ASN A 137 9.46 16.60 9.50
N ASP A 138 8.58 17.42 10.11
CA ASP A 138 8.79 18.02 11.44
C ASP A 138 7.93 17.34 12.51
N LEU A 139 7.60 16.06 12.32
CA LEU A 139 6.70 15.29 13.18
C LEU A 139 7.15 15.29 14.66
N ASP A 140 8.45 15.29 14.90
CA ASP A 140 9.04 15.30 16.25
C ASP A 140 9.02 16.68 16.92
N GLU A 141 8.79 17.75 16.16
CA GLU A 141 8.65 19.11 16.65
C GLU A 141 7.20 19.48 17.03
N VAL A 142 6.24 18.67 16.58
CA VAL A 142 4.82 18.86 16.91
C VAL A 142 4.60 18.68 18.41
N GLY A 143 3.91 19.63 19.01
CA GLY A 143 3.72 19.71 20.47
C GLY A 143 4.89 20.32 21.24
N LYS A 144 6.09 20.41 20.66
CA LYS A 144 7.28 20.97 21.31
C LYS A 144 7.56 22.42 20.94
N SER A 145 7.59 22.70 19.65
CA SER A 145 8.00 24.01 19.12
C SER A 145 6.92 25.10 19.28
N GLY A 146 5.66 24.70 19.49
CA GLY A 146 4.53 25.61 19.57
C GLY A 146 4.03 26.14 18.22
N ARG A 147 4.67 25.79 17.08
CA ARG A 147 4.38 26.32 15.75
C ARG A 147 4.18 25.28 14.63
N HIS A 148 4.72 24.06 14.79
CA HIS A 148 4.63 23.03 13.77
C HIS A 148 3.31 22.24 13.87
N LEU A 149 2.65 22.07 12.74
CA LEU A 149 1.42 21.30 12.57
C LEU A 149 1.65 20.23 11.51
N THR A 150 1.10 19.03 11.70
CA THR A 150 1.13 18.00 10.66
C THR A 150 0.12 18.30 9.54
N THR A 151 -1.05 18.83 9.89
CA THR A 151 -2.06 19.30 8.94
C THR A 151 -2.32 20.77 9.11
N PHE A 152 -2.15 21.54 8.04
CA PHE A 152 -2.41 22.96 7.95
C PHE A 152 -3.04 23.30 6.61
N GLU A 153 -3.70 24.45 6.50
CA GLU A 153 -4.19 24.96 5.24
C GLU A 153 -3.21 25.98 4.65
N MET A 154 -2.83 25.73 3.39
CA MET A 154 -2.07 26.69 2.59
C MET A 154 -3.02 27.39 1.65
N MET A 155 -3.28 28.66 1.92
CA MET A 155 -3.99 29.54 1.00
C MET A 155 -2.98 30.03 -0.03
N GLY A 156 -3.38 30.05 -1.30
CA GLY A 156 -2.50 30.51 -2.38
C GLY A 156 -3.28 31.26 -3.44
N HIS A 157 -2.62 32.26 -4.04
CA HIS A 157 -3.04 32.83 -5.31
C HIS A 157 -1.93 32.53 -6.33
N HIS A 158 -2.36 32.10 -7.51
CA HIS A 158 -1.42 31.65 -8.55
C HIS A 158 -1.73 32.33 -9.87
N ALA A 159 -0.67 32.72 -10.60
CA ALA A 159 -0.72 33.21 -11.99
C ALA A 159 0.31 32.49 -12.82
N PHE A 160 -0.09 32.05 -14.00
CA PHE A 160 0.75 31.30 -14.95
C PHE A 160 0.95 32.16 -16.18
N ASN A 161 2.16 32.72 -16.35
CA ASN A 161 2.45 33.71 -17.38
C ASN A 161 3.40 33.12 -18.42
N LYS A 162 3.05 33.21 -19.71
CA LYS A 162 4.01 32.99 -20.82
C LYS A 162 4.99 34.14 -20.91
N ASN A 163 4.47 35.35 -20.70
CA ASN A 163 5.26 36.58 -20.59
C ASN A 163 4.92 37.26 -19.27
N VAL A 164 5.88 37.90 -18.62
CA VAL A 164 5.76 38.48 -17.28
C VAL A 164 4.61 39.49 -17.11
N ASP A 165 4.15 40.09 -18.19
CA ASP A 165 3.08 41.11 -18.23
C ASP A 165 1.71 40.51 -18.60
N GLU A 166 1.59 39.20 -18.79
CA GLU A 166 0.36 38.58 -19.29
C GLU A 166 -0.77 38.64 -18.25
N ILE A 167 -0.48 38.30 -17.02
CA ILE A 167 -1.42 38.36 -15.88
C ILE A 167 -0.88 39.33 -14.82
N TYR A 168 0.12 38.90 -14.06
CA TYR A 168 0.93 39.72 -13.14
C TYR A 168 2.17 38.96 -12.66
N TRP A 169 3.18 39.73 -12.23
CA TRP A 169 4.45 39.16 -11.75
C TRP A 169 4.82 39.75 -10.37
N LYS A 170 6.08 39.84 -10.04
CA LYS A 170 6.67 40.12 -8.73
C LYS A 170 6.10 41.39 -8.04
N GLU A 171 6.06 42.53 -8.75
CA GLU A 171 5.61 43.81 -8.21
C GLU A 171 4.17 43.74 -7.71
N GLN A 172 3.26 43.25 -8.55
CA GLN A 172 1.85 43.10 -8.20
C GLN A 172 1.62 42.04 -7.14
N THR A 173 2.44 40.99 -7.10
CA THR A 173 2.36 39.93 -6.07
C THR A 173 2.68 40.50 -4.69
N VAL A 174 3.74 41.29 -4.58
CA VAL A 174 4.10 41.97 -3.33
C VAL A 174 3.04 42.99 -2.95
N SER A 175 2.53 43.76 -3.92
CA SER A 175 1.43 44.75 -3.68
C SER A 175 0.18 44.08 -3.14
N TYR A 176 -0.27 42.97 -3.70
CA TYR A 176 -1.41 42.18 -3.17
C TYR A 176 -1.15 41.63 -1.77
N CYS A 177 0.05 41.17 -1.52
CA CYS A 177 0.44 40.65 -0.21
C CYS A 177 0.40 41.76 0.87
N ASP A 178 1.00 42.88 0.58
CA ASP A 178 1.05 44.03 1.49
C ASP A 178 -0.37 44.58 1.78
N ASP A 179 -1.17 44.78 0.71
CA ASP A 179 -2.54 45.24 0.83
C ASP A 179 -3.43 44.27 1.66
N PHE A 180 -3.30 42.95 1.40
CA PHE A 180 -4.02 41.95 2.17
C PHE A 180 -3.67 41.99 3.67
N PHE A 181 -2.37 41.99 4.00
CA PHE A 181 -1.96 42.01 5.41
C PHE A 181 -2.25 43.32 6.10
N VAL A 182 -2.02 44.45 5.45
CA VAL A 182 -2.20 45.79 6.06
C VAL A 182 -3.67 46.18 6.10
N ASN A 183 -4.38 46.09 5.00
CA ASN A 183 -5.74 46.63 4.90
C ASN A 183 -6.82 45.63 5.29
N ILE A 184 -6.67 44.33 5.01
CA ILE A 184 -7.67 43.33 5.33
C ILE A 184 -7.43 42.70 6.71
N ILE A 185 -6.24 42.19 6.98
CA ILE A 185 -5.89 41.61 8.29
C ILE A 185 -5.62 42.70 9.33
N GLY A 186 -4.96 43.77 8.90
CA GLY A 186 -4.67 44.95 9.74
C GLY A 186 -3.37 44.85 10.53
N ILE A 187 -2.38 44.11 9.99
CA ILE A 187 -1.03 44.09 10.53
C ILE A 187 -0.37 45.45 10.19
N PRO A 188 0.28 46.13 11.14
CA PRO A 188 1.01 47.37 10.85
C PRO A 188 2.09 47.12 9.78
N GLN A 189 2.17 47.98 8.76
CA GLN A 189 3.05 47.82 7.61
C GLN A 189 4.52 47.79 8.04
N ASP A 190 4.92 48.56 9.02
CA ASP A 190 6.29 48.57 9.58
C ASP A 190 6.65 47.33 10.38
N ALA A 191 5.69 46.50 10.75
CA ALA A 191 5.88 45.19 11.37
C ALA A 191 6.14 44.06 10.34
N ILE A 192 5.95 44.34 9.04
CA ILE A 192 6.13 43.34 7.97
C ILE A 192 7.55 43.47 7.40
N THR A 193 8.23 42.32 7.23
CA THR A 193 9.51 42.20 6.53
C THR A 193 9.47 41.13 5.46
N TYR A 194 10.23 41.34 4.40
CA TYR A 194 10.32 40.40 3.27
C TYR A 194 11.76 39.88 3.18
N LYS A 195 11.95 38.58 3.54
CA LYS A 195 13.26 37.93 3.57
C LYS A 195 13.51 37.21 2.25
N GLU A 196 14.66 37.50 1.63
CA GLU A 196 15.05 36.90 0.37
C GLU A 196 15.52 35.47 0.54
N GLN A 197 14.97 34.57 -0.29
CA GLN A 197 15.33 33.15 -0.33
C GLN A 197 15.31 32.63 -1.78
N LEU A 198 15.83 31.42 -1.95
CA LEU A 198 15.68 30.63 -3.16
C LEU A 198 14.88 29.38 -2.82
N TRP A 199 13.76 29.20 -3.50
CA TRP A 199 12.87 28.06 -3.32
C TRP A 199 13.07 27.04 -4.43
N HIS A 200 12.99 25.74 -4.09
CA HIS A 200 12.92 24.65 -5.06
C HIS A 200 12.07 23.50 -4.52
N GLY A 201 11.33 22.80 -5.40
CA GLY A 201 10.49 21.66 -5.05
C GLY A 201 9.54 21.24 -6.16
N GLY A 202 9.19 19.96 -6.20
CA GLY A 202 8.24 19.41 -7.17
C GLY A 202 8.64 19.62 -8.63
N GLY A 203 9.95 19.65 -8.93
CA GLY A 203 10.47 19.84 -10.28
C GLY A 203 10.59 21.31 -10.73
N ASN A 204 10.35 22.27 -9.83
CA ASN A 204 10.44 23.70 -10.13
C ASN A 204 11.36 24.42 -9.13
N ALA A 205 11.87 25.60 -9.51
CA ALA A 205 12.63 26.48 -8.64
C ALA A 205 12.43 27.96 -9.02
N GLY A 206 12.78 28.84 -8.07
CA GLY A 206 12.78 30.29 -8.33
C GLY A 206 13.10 31.12 -7.09
N PRO A 207 13.41 32.42 -7.25
CA PRO A 207 13.57 33.36 -6.15
C PRO A 207 12.27 33.48 -5.37
N CYS A 208 12.34 33.68 -4.05
CA CYS A 208 11.17 33.86 -3.21
C CYS A 208 11.37 34.89 -2.11
N LEU A 209 10.27 35.41 -1.59
CA LEU A 209 10.19 36.29 -0.45
C LEU A 209 9.41 35.61 0.67
N GLU A 210 10.05 35.32 1.79
CA GLU A 210 9.38 34.95 3.03
C GLU A 210 8.82 36.19 3.69
N VAL A 211 7.52 36.25 3.93
CA VAL A 211 6.81 37.38 4.57
C VAL A 211 6.71 37.14 6.06
N LEU A 212 7.31 38.00 6.81
CA LEU A 212 7.49 37.84 8.26
C LEU A 212 6.79 38.96 9.04
N ALA A 213 6.12 38.60 10.11
CA ALA A 213 5.57 39.57 11.07
C ALA A 213 5.63 38.99 12.49
N GLY A 214 5.97 39.81 13.47
CA GLY A 214 5.98 39.42 14.89
C GLY A 214 6.91 38.26 15.25
N GLY A 215 7.93 37.95 14.43
CA GLY A 215 8.81 36.80 14.61
C GLY A 215 8.35 35.52 13.90
N LEU A 216 7.28 35.59 13.13
CA LEU A 216 6.64 34.45 12.47
C LEU A 216 6.59 34.65 10.93
N GLU A 217 6.93 33.63 10.17
CA GLU A 217 6.63 33.55 8.75
C GLU A 217 5.13 33.30 8.55
N ILE A 218 4.46 34.23 7.88
CA ILE A 218 3.00 34.22 7.66
C ILE A 218 2.63 33.91 6.21
N ALA A 219 3.57 34.15 5.27
CA ALA A 219 3.43 33.79 3.86
C ALA A 219 4.78 33.62 3.19
N THR A 220 4.80 32.97 2.04
CA THR A 220 5.92 32.88 1.12
C THR A 220 5.45 33.18 -0.30
N LEU A 221 6.12 34.12 -0.98
CA LEU A 221 5.86 34.51 -2.35
C LEU A 221 6.96 33.91 -3.24
N VAL A 222 6.64 32.90 -4.03
CA VAL A 222 7.59 32.21 -4.90
C VAL A 222 7.39 32.63 -6.36
N PHE A 223 8.48 32.90 -7.04
CA PHE A 223 8.50 33.29 -8.45
C PHE A 223 9.18 32.20 -9.26
N MET A 224 8.42 31.14 -9.57
CA MET A 224 8.94 29.97 -10.27
C MET A 224 9.20 30.30 -11.74
N ASN A 225 10.46 30.31 -12.12
CA ASN A 225 10.89 30.53 -13.49
C ASN A 225 11.94 29.52 -13.96
N MET A 226 12.17 28.47 -13.16
CA MET A 226 13.12 27.39 -13.46
C MET A 226 12.43 26.03 -13.31
N LYS A 227 12.81 25.08 -14.19
CA LYS A 227 12.37 23.67 -14.13
C LYS A 227 13.57 22.74 -13.99
N GLU A 228 13.40 21.66 -13.25
CA GLU A 228 14.39 20.62 -13.04
C GLU A 228 14.64 19.84 -14.33
N VAL A 229 15.92 19.67 -14.70
CA VAL A 229 16.35 18.88 -15.86
C VAL A 229 17.70 18.22 -15.55
N ASP A 230 18.00 17.16 -16.28
CA ASP A 230 19.34 16.56 -16.25
C ASP A 230 20.32 17.49 -16.97
N ASN A 231 21.40 17.92 -16.28
CA ASN A 231 22.43 18.82 -16.81
C ASN A 231 21.95 20.25 -17.17
N GLY A 232 21.09 20.84 -16.32
CA GLY A 232 20.65 22.22 -16.47
C GLY A 232 21.73 23.29 -16.20
N GLU A 233 21.44 24.52 -16.63
CA GLU A 233 22.34 25.69 -16.52
C GLU A 233 22.55 26.12 -15.03
N TYR A 234 21.52 25.95 -14.20
CA TYR A 234 21.55 26.39 -12.79
C TYR A 234 21.63 25.17 -11.86
N THR A 235 22.44 25.26 -10.80
CA THR A 235 22.53 24.22 -9.77
C THR A 235 22.01 24.74 -8.44
N ILE A 236 21.01 24.06 -7.87
CA ILE A 236 20.42 24.37 -6.56
C ILE A 236 20.43 23.10 -5.72
N GLY A 237 21.22 23.08 -4.64
CA GLY A 237 21.46 21.87 -3.90
C GLY A 237 22.17 20.80 -4.75
N ASN A 238 21.54 19.64 -4.90
CA ASN A 238 22.04 18.53 -5.72
C ASN A 238 21.32 18.40 -7.07
N GLU A 239 20.42 19.32 -7.38
CA GLU A 239 19.55 19.28 -8.56
C GLU A 239 19.98 20.35 -9.58
N THR A 240 19.73 20.10 -10.85
CA THR A 240 20.03 21.06 -11.93
C THR A 240 18.76 21.53 -12.62
N TYR A 241 18.77 22.80 -13.04
CA TYR A 241 17.60 23.51 -13.54
C TYR A 241 17.93 24.28 -14.81
N GLU A 242 16.90 24.48 -15.65
CA GLU A 242 16.91 25.39 -16.79
C GLU A 242 15.74 26.37 -16.71
N GLN A 243 15.71 27.37 -17.60
CA GLN A 243 14.61 28.32 -17.69
C GLN A 243 13.28 27.58 -17.97
N ASN A 244 12.26 27.84 -17.14
CA ASN A 244 10.92 27.30 -17.38
C ASN A 244 10.20 28.09 -18.49
N PRO A 245 9.38 27.45 -19.35
CA PRO A 245 8.60 28.16 -20.37
C PRO A 245 7.54 29.10 -19.77
N LEU A 246 7.14 28.89 -18.51
CA LEU A 246 6.22 29.75 -17.78
C LEU A 246 6.91 30.50 -16.64
N ASN A 247 6.50 31.75 -16.41
CA ASN A 247 6.78 32.50 -15.20
C ASN A 247 5.58 32.36 -14.25
N ILE A 248 5.73 31.59 -13.20
CA ILE A 248 4.62 31.20 -12.32
C ILE A 248 4.72 31.94 -10.99
N VAL A 249 3.66 32.69 -10.66
CA VAL A 249 3.45 33.19 -9.30
C VAL A 249 2.87 32.04 -8.47
N ASP A 250 3.66 31.57 -7.53
CA ASP A 250 3.22 30.60 -6.51
C ASP A 250 3.28 31.30 -5.15
N THR A 251 2.17 31.27 -4.43
CA THR A 251 2.14 31.86 -3.08
C THR A 251 1.57 30.88 -2.06
N GLY A 252 2.12 30.93 -0.87
CA GLY A 252 1.67 30.12 0.26
C GLY A 252 1.41 30.98 1.49
N TYR A 253 0.16 31.21 1.84
CA TYR A 253 -0.25 31.93 3.04
C TYR A 253 -0.72 30.93 4.09
N GLY A 254 -0.05 30.89 5.24
CA GLY A 254 -0.37 29.95 6.32
C GLY A 254 -1.64 30.35 7.07
N LEU A 255 -2.76 29.68 6.81
CA LEU A 255 -4.05 29.97 7.43
C LEU A 255 -3.95 30.02 8.97
N GLU A 256 -3.44 28.95 9.57
CA GLU A 256 -3.31 28.82 11.01
C GLU A 256 -2.35 29.85 11.62
N ARG A 257 -1.27 30.18 10.90
CA ARG A 257 -0.30 31.19 11.33
C ARG A 257 -0.89 32.59 11.33
N ILE A 258 -1.69 32.94 10.32
CA ILE A 258 -2.40 34.22 10.24
C ILE A 258 -3.45 34.31 11.34
N SER A 259 -4.23 33.27 11.58
CA SER A 259 -5.16 33.20 12.69
C SER A 259 -4.41 33.34 14.03
N TRP A 260 -3.28 32.64 14.21
CA TRP A 260 -2.49 32.67 15.43
C TRP A 260 -1.92 34.06 15.74
N ILE A 261 -1.33 34.72 14.75
CA ILE A 261 -0.76 36.08 14.95
C ILE A 261 -1.82 37.10 15.32
N THR A 262 -3.07 36.92 14.84
CA THR A 262 -4.19 37.85 15.21
C THR A 262 -4.84 37.51 16.55
N GLN A 263 -4.63 36.28 17.08
CA GLN A 263 -5.17 35.88 18.39
C GLN A 263 -4.13 36.02 19.52
N GLY A 264 -2.84 35.91 19.20
CA GLY A 264 -1.75 36.07 20.16
C GLY A 264 -1.70 35.02 21.26
N THR A 265 -2.23 33.81 21.03
CA THR A 265 -2.15 32.69 21.96
C THR A 265 -0.72 32.19 22.13
N LYS A 266 -0.43 31.45 23.21
CA LYS A 266 0.92 31.00 23.53
C LYS A 266 1.49 30.05 22.46
N THR A 267 0.62 29.21 21.89
CA THR A 267 0.97 28.24 20.83
C THR A 267 -0.09 28.27 19.73
N VAL A 268 0.28 27.83 18.53
CA VAL A 268 -0.66 27.67 17.42
C VAL A 268 -1.77 26.66 17.75
N TYR A 269 -1.48 25.66 18.58
CA TYR A 269 -2.47 24.64 18.98
C TYR A 269 -3.64 25.22 19.76
N GLU A 270 -3.39 26.20 20.64
CA GLU A 270 -4.42 26.90 21.40
C GLU A 270 -5.33 27.77 20.50
N THR A 271 -4.80 28.23 19.37
CA THR A 271 -5.61 28.91 18.33
C THR A 271 -6.44 27.92 17.53
N VAL A 272 -5.85 26.78 17.13
CA VAL A 272 -6.48 25.84 16.20
C VAL A 272 -7.43 24.86 16.90
N PHE A 273 -7.06 24.40 18.11
CA PHE A 273 -7.74 23.30 18.82
C PHE A 273 -8.22 23.64 20.24
N PRO A 274 -8.67 24.85 20.59
CA PRO A 274 -8.92 25.25 21.99
C PRO A 274 -9.89 24.28 22.69
N GLU A 275 -11.01 23.93 22.07
CA GLU A 275 -12.04 23.07 22.67
C GLU A 275 -11.54 21.61 22.75
N ILE A 276 -10.79 21.14 21.75
CA ILE A 276 -10.29 19.76 21.69
C ILE A 276 -9.21 19.54 22.75
N ILE A 277 -8.27 20.49 22.87
CA ILE A 277 -7.25 20.47 23.95
C ILE A 277 -7.92 20.47 25.32
N LYS A 278 -8.91 21.32 25.53
CA LYS A 278 -9.67 21.36 26.77
C LYS A 278 -10.38 20.04 27.03
N TRP A 279 -10.98 19.45 26.01
CA TRP A 279 -11.66 18.15 26.16
C TRP A 279 -10.67 17.04 26.48
N ILE A 280 -9.53 16.93 25.78
CA ILE A 280 -8.48 15.93 26.07
C ILE A 280 -7.98 16.10 27.50
N ARG A 281 -7.69 17.34 27.95
CA ARG A 281 -7.21 17.64 29.29
C ARG A 281 -8.19 17.17 30.38
N ASN A 282 -9.50 17.33 30.16
CA ASN A 282 -10.53 16.88 31.10
C ASN A 282 -10.65 15.36 31.21
N HIS A 283 -10.09 14.60 30.26
CA HIS A 283 -10.09 13.12 30.25
C HIS A 283 -8.69 12.53 30.51
N THR A 284 -7.78 13.35 31.02
CA THR A 284 -6.42 12.94 31.42
C THR A 284 -6.15 13.32 32.88
N ASN A 285 -5.03 12.89 33.44
CA ASN A 285 -4.60 13.27 34.77
C ASN A 285 -4.16 14.73 34.82
N GLU A 286 -4.30 15.39 35.99
CA GLU A 286 -3.90 16.81 36.20
C GLU A 286 -2.44 17.10 35.85
N SER A 287 -1.53 16.13 35.99
CA SER A 287 -0.10 16.22 35.66
C SER A 287 0.23 15.83 34.22
N ALA A 288 -0.75 15.74 33.33
CA ALA A 288 -0.55 15.34 31.95
C ALA A 288 0.37 16.31 31.18
N ASP A 289 1.26 15.77 30.36
CA ASP A 289 2.19 16.56 29.54
C ASP A 289 1.42 17.28 28.41
N ASP A 290 1.41 18.61 28.46
CA ASP A 290 0.76 19.47 27.46
C ASP A 290 1.27 19.20 26.04
N ARG A 291 2.55 18.82 25.88
CA ARG A 291 3.13 18.48 24.57
C ARG A 291 2.42 17.28 23.95
N LEU A 292 2.13 16.24 24.74
CA LEU A 292 1.41 15.06 24.26
C LEU A 292 -0.05 15.38 23.95
N ILE A 293 -0.71 16.24 24.74
CA ILE A 293 -2.09 16.70 24.49
C ILE A 293 -2.16 17.47 23.16
N MET A 294 -1.24 18.40 22.93
CA MET A 294 -1.17 19.18 21.67
C MET A 294 -0.86 18.29 20.47
N SER A 295 0.08 17.36 20.61
CA SER A 295 0.40 16.40 19.55
C SER A 295 -0.79 15.48 19.24
N LEU A 296 -1.53 15.03 20.26
CA LEU A 296 -2.70 14.19 20.06
C LEU A 296 -3.82 14.95 19.33
N ALA A 297 -4.07 16.23 19.69
CA ALA A 297 -5.02 17.06 18.99
C ALA A 297 -4.64 17.32 17.52
N ASP A 298 -3.37 17.57 17.24
CA ASP A 298 -2.86 17.78 15.88
C ASP A 298 -2.97 16.51 15.02
N HIS A 299 -2.46 15.39 15.51
CA HIS A 299 -2.42 14.14 14.73
C HIS A 299 -3.83 13.60 14.45
N THR A 300 -4.78 13.79 15.34
CA THR A 300 -6.17 13.36 15.14
C THR A 300 -6.89 14.20 14.08
N LYS A 301 -6.56 15.50 13.90
CA LYS A 301 -6.99 16.30 12.73
C LYS A 301 -6.45 15.68 11.44
N SER A 302 -5.15 15.35 11.42
CA SER A 302 -4.50 14.74 10.24
C SER A 302 -5.17 13.43 9.86
N LEU A 303 -5.47 12.57 10.84
CA LEU A 303 -6.15 11.30 10.62
C LEU A 303 -7.58 11.51 10.09
N ALA A 304 -8.31 12.52 10.55
CA ALA A 304 -9.65 12.82 10.02
C ALA A 304 -9.60 13.12 8.51
N PHE A 305 -8.62 13.91 8.05
CA PHE A 305 -8.44 14.18 6.62
C PHE A 305 -7.91 12.98 5.84
N MET A 306 -6.85 12.32 6.32
CA MET A 306 -6.22 11.20 5.61
C MET A 306 -7.18 10.04 5.39
N LEU A 307 -7.85 9.60 6.46
CA LEU A 307 -8.79 8.48 6.40
C LEU A 307 -10.09 8.87 5.71
N GLY A 308 -10.54 10.12 5.86
CA GLY A 308 -11.70 10.69 5.17
C GLY A 308 -11.49 10.73 3.66
N ASP A 309 -10.29 11.02 3.17
CA ASP A 309 -9.93 10.98 1.75
C ASP A 309 -9.58 9.57 1.24
N GLY A 310 -9.82 8.54 2.07
CA GLY A 310 -9.75 7.14 1.68
C GLY A 310 -8.36 6.51 1.76
N ILE A 311 -7.42 7.07 2.54
CA ILE A 311 -6.18 6.35 2.84
C ILE A 311 -6.50 5.16 3.75
N VAL A 312 -6.11 3.98 3.31
CA VAL A 312 -6.21 2.74 4.10
C VAL A 312 -4.89 2.50 4.85
N PRO A 313 -4.90 2.41 6.20
CA PRO A 313 -3.69 2.12 6.98
C PRO A 313 -3.04 0.80 6.53
N SER A 314 -1.76 0.86 6.14
CA SER A 314 -1.01 -0.28 5.60
C SER A 314 0.49 -0.16 5.89
N ASN A 315 1.30 -1.08 5.38
CA ASN A 315 2.75 -1.06 5.53
C ASN A 315 3.48 -0.27 4.43
N VAL A 316 2.76 0.31 3.48
CA VAL A 316 3.38 0.97 2.32
C VAL A 316 2.72 2.29 1.99
N LYS A 317 3.47 3.19 1.34
CA LYS A 317 2.98 4.46 0.76
C LYS A 317 2.22 5.34 1.78
N SER A 318 1.21 6.05 1.35
CA SER A 318 0.39 6.90 2.22
C SER A 318 -0.28 6.13 3.38
N GLY A 319 -0.60 4.85 3.18
CA GLY A 319 -1.17 3.99 4.23
C GLY A 319 -0.22 3.77 5.41
N TYR A 320 1.09 3.72 5.16
CA TYR A 320 2.10 3.68 6.21
C TYR A 320 2.09 4.96 7.06
N LEU A 321 2.00 6.11 6.42
CA LEU A 321 1.96 7.41 7.11
C LEU A 321 0.72 7.54 8.01
N ALA A 322 -0.44 7.09 7.55
CA ALA A 322 -1.65 7.04 8.38
C ALA A 322 -1.49 6.08 9.56
N ARG A 323 -0.92 4.90 9.34
CA ARG A 323 -0.60 3.93 10.40
C ARG A 323 0.37 4.49 11.43
N LEU A 324 1.41 5.18 11.00
CA LEU A 324 2.39 5.86 11.84
C LEU A 324 1.67 6.79 12.82
N LEU A 325 0.81 7.67 12.32
CA LEU A 325 0.06 8.62 13.15
C LEU A 325 -0.92 7.92 14.12
N ILE A 326 -1.66 6.89 13.66
CA ILE A 326 -2.57 6.13 14.53
C ILE A 326 -1.78 5.53 15.70
N ARG A 327 -0.68 4.85 15.43
CA ARG A 327 0.13 4.19 16.47
C ARG A 327 0.77 5.19 17.42
N ARG A 328 1.16 6.36 16.90
CA ARG A 328 1.67 7.47 17.71
C ARG A 328 0.58 8.01 18.65
N CYS A 329 -0.63 8.22 18.15
CA CYS A 329 -1.78 8.61 18.99
C CYS A 329 -2.08 7.57 20.08
N LEU A 330 -2.08 6.28 19.75
CA LEU A 330 -2.32 5.19 20.72
C LEU A 330 -1.24 5.15 21.81
N ARG A 331 0.02 5.50 21.50
CA ARG A 331 1.06 5.66 22.52
C ARG A 331 0.78 6.84 23.45
N PHE A 332 0.41 8.00 22.86
CA PHE A 332 0.08 9.18 23.66
C PHE A 332 -1.12 8.96 24.57
N ILE A 333 -2.17 8.30 24.09
CA ILE A 333 -3.33 7.89 24.88
C ILE A 333 -2.89 7.07 26.09
N LYS A 334 -1.98 6.11 25.89
CA LYS A 334 -1.45 5.28 26.97
C LYS A 334 -0.60 6.10 27.96
N GLN A 335 0.29 6.98 27.47
CA GLN A 335 1.16 7.81 28.31
C GLN A 335 0.37 8.83 29.12
N LEU A 336 -0.69 9.38 28.56
CA LEU A 336 -1.60 10.33 29.22
C LEU A 336 -2.60 9.66 30.17
N ASN A 337 -2.66 8.32 30.22
CA ASN A 337 -3.74 7.57 30.88
C ASN A 337 -5.14 8.08 30.46
N PHE A 338 -5.27 8.40 29.18
CA PHE A 338 -6.49 8.95 28.60
C PHE A 338 -7.60 7.87 28.59
N SER A 339 -8.79 8.24 29.05
CA SER A 339 -9.88 7.28 29.35
C SER A 339 -10.78 6.97 28.15
N GLU A 340 -10.72 7.76 27.09
CA GLU A 340 -11.63 7.66 25.97
C GLU A 340 -10.98 7.01 24.72
N PRO A 341 -11.77 6.40 23.81
CA PRO A 341 -11.27 5.89 22.54
C PRO A 341 -10.73 7.00 21.63
N LEU A 342 -9.77 6.66 20.77
CA LEU A 342 -9.17 7.60 19.80
C LEU A 342 -10.22 8.21 18.85
N GLU A 343 -11.22 7.43 18.48
CA GLU A 343 -12.34 7.83 17.61
C GLU A 343 -13.10 9.05 18.16
N ASN A 344 -13.24 9.17 19.47
CA ASN A 344 -13.96 10.28 20.09
C ASN A 344 -13.26 11.62 19.84
N ILE A 345 -11.92 11.65 19.84
CA ILE A 345 -11.16 12.88 19.50
C ILE A 345 -11.32 13.21 18.01
N ILE A 346 -11.28 12.20 17.14
CA ILE A 346 -11.49 12.40 15.70
C ILE A 346 -12.89 12.94 15.43
N ASP A 347 -13.91 12.47 16.15
CA ASP A 347 -15.27 12.99 16.06
C ASP A 347 -15.40 14.47 16.43
N LEU A 348 -14.64 14.94 17.42
CA LEU A 348 -14.59 16.36 17.74
C LEU A 348 -14.05 17.18 16.57
N HIS A 349 -13.01 16.67 15.88
CA HIS A 349 -12.51 17.33 14.67
C HIS A 349 -13.54 17.31 13.54
N ILE A 350 -14.18 16.18 13.26
CA ILE A 350 -15.21 16.06 12.23
C ILE A 350 -16.35 17.04 12.52
N ASN A 351 -16.84 17.10 13.76
CA ASN A 351 -17.89 18.01 14.16
C ASN A 351 -17.51 19.50 14.01
N LYS A 352 -16.25 19.84 14.27
CA LYS A 352 -15.73 21.21 14.10
C LYS A 352 -15.55 21.59 12.62
N LEU A 353 -15.09 20.62 11.82
CA LEU A 353 -14.73 20.85 10.42
C LEU A 353 -15.91 20.70 9.45
N GLN A 354 -17.02 20.06 9.85
CA GLN A 354 -18.15 19.77 8.96
C GLN A 354 -18.83 21.00 8.37
N SER A 355 -18.72 22.18 8.99
CA SER A 355 -19.23 23.45 8.41
C SER A 355 -18.42 23.86 7.18
N ASP A 356 -17.11 23.66 7.21
CA ASP A 356 -16.19 24.02 6.14
C ASP A 356 -15.95 22.85 5.17
N PHE A 357 -16.03 21.61 5.68
CA PHE A 357 -15.75 20.35 4.94
C PHE A 357 -16.82 19.28 5.24
N PRO A 358 -18.06 19.45 4.75
CA PRO A 358 -19.18 18.54 4.99
C PRO A 358 -18.91 17.09 4.59
N SER A 359 -18.07 16.84 3.58
CA SER A 359 -17.71 15.51 3.11
C SER A 359 -17.09 14.62 4.19
N LEU A 360 -16.37 15.20 5.16
CA LEU A 360 -15.76 14.43 6.25
C LEU A 360 -16.81 13.76 7.16
N ALA A 361 -17.97 14.42 7.38
CA ALA A 361 -19.04 13.85 8.19
C ALA A 361 -19.62 12.57 7.57
N ASN A 362 -19.68 12.48 6.24
CA ASN A 362 -20.16 11.30 5.52
C ASN A 362 -19.23 10.09 5.68
N GLN A 363 -17.94 10.31 5.95
CA GLN A 363 -16.92 9.26 6.07
C GLN A 363 -16.70 8.78 7.51
N ARG A 364 -17.43 9.34 8.50
CA ARG A 364 -17.26 9.07 9.95
C ARG A 364 -17.20 7.57 10.26
N LYS A 365 -18.17 6.80 9.79
CA LYS A 365 -18.22 5.35 10.04
C LYS A 365 -16.99 4.63 9.50
N GLN A 366 -16.59 4.96 8.27
CA GLN A 366 -15.42 4.38 7.62
C GLN A 366 -14.12 4.69 8.39
N ILE A 367 -13.96 5.93 8.85
CA ILE A 367 -12.83 6.36 9.69
C ILE A 367 -12.78 5.53 10.97
N HIS A 368 -13.92 5.37 11.66
CA HIS A 368 -14.01 4.54 12.89
C HIS A 368 -13.60 3.09 12.62
N ASP A 369 -14.15 2.46 11.58
CA ASP A 369 -13.86 1.06 11.24
C ASP A 369 -12.35 0.84 10.97
N MET A 370 -11.68 1.79 10.33
CA MET A 370 -10.24 1.77 10.07
C MET A 370 -9.43 1.90 11.37
N ILE A 371 -9.78 2.87 12.23
CA ILE A 371 -9.11 3.10 13.52
C ILE A 371 -9.24 1.86 14.41
N GLN A 372 -10.45 1.32 14.58
CA GLN A 372 -10.69 0.13 15.41
C GLN A 372 -9.88 -1.08 14.90
N THR A 373 -9.88 -1.28 13.58
CA THR A 373 -9.11 -2.37 12.97
C THR A 373 -7.60 -2.22 13.24
N GLU A 374 -7.05 -1.00 13.08
CA GLU A 374 -5.61 -0.78 13.31
C GLU A 374 -5.26 -0.80 14.80
N THR A 375 -6.13 -0.30 15.68
CA THR A 375 -5.95 -0.38 17.13
C THR A 375 -5.84 -1.84 17.59
N LYS A 376 -6.73 -2.72 17.11
CA LYS A 376 -6.66 -4.17 17.41
C LYS A 376 -5.34 -4.77 16.93
N ARG A 377 -4.93 -4.47 15.68
CA ARG A 377 -3.65 -4.94 15.11
C ARG A 377 -2.44 -4.44 15.88
N TYR A 378 -2.47 -3.18 16.32
CA TYR A 378 -1.40 -2.61 17.13
C TYR A 378 -1.19 -3.38 18.42
N HIS A 379 -2.27 -3.68 19.16
CA HIS A 379 -2.17 -4.46 20.39
C HIS A 379 -1.65 -5.89 20.15
N GLU A 380 -2.11 -6.58 19.10
CA GLU A 380 -1.62 -7.91 18.73
C GLU A 380 -0.14 -7.89 18.36
N THR A 381 0.30 -6.87 17.63
CA THR A 381 1.69 -6.69 17.18
C THR A 381 2.63 -6.41 18.36
N LEU A 382 2.20 -5.57 19.31
CA LEU A 382 2.96 -5.29 20.52
C LEU A 382 3.28 -6.56 21.32
N GLN A 383 2.32 -7.49 21.45
CA GLN A 383 2.55 -8.75 22.18
C GLN A 383 3.61 -9.64 21.48
N LYS A 384 3.58 -9.71 20.16
CA LYS A 384 4.57 -10.47 19.37
C LYS A 384 5.95 -9.82 19.40
N GLY A 385 6.02 -8.51 19.27
CA GLY A 385 7.26 -7.75 19.23
C GLY A 385 8.06 -7.78 20.53
N LYS A 386 7.39 -7.75 21.70
CA LYS A 386 8.06 -7.90 23.00
C LYS A 386 8.90 -9.17 23.07
N ASN A 387 8.38 -10.30 22.58
CA ASN A 387 9.11 -11.56 22.56
C ASN A 387 10.35 -11.50 21.66
N MET A 388 10.29 -10.75 20.57
CA MET A 388 11.41 -10.56 19.64
C MET A 388 12.53 -9.72 20.26
N VAL A 389 12.19 -8.58 20.92
CA VAL A 389 13.17 -7.74 21.61
C VAL A 389 13.88 -8.54 22.72
N HIS A 390 13.14 -9.32 23.52
CA HIS A 390 13.73 -10.21 24.52
C HIS A 390 14.72 -11.22 23.90
N ARG A 391 14.43 -11.74 22.72
CA ARG A 391 15.35 -12.65 22.01
C ARG A 391 16.62 -11.93 21.54
N LEU A 392 16.50 -10.74 20.93
CA LEU A 392 17.66 -9.96 20.48
C LEU A 392 18.61 -9.63 21.64
N LEU A 393 18.04 -9.19 22.77
CA LEU A 393 18.83 -8.89 23.98
C LEU A 393 19.50 -10.15 24.55
N LYS A 394 18.84 -11.30 24.54
CA LYS A 394 19.40 -12.58 24.99
C LYS A 394 20.55 -13.08 24.09
N GLU A 395 20.50 -12.74 22.79
CA GLU A 395 21.55 -13.04 21.81
C GLU A 395 22.70 -12.01 21.85
N ASN A 396 22.72 -11.06 22.79
CA ASN A 396 23.68 -9.94 22.90
C ASN A 396 23.83 -9.13 21.59
N LYS A 397 22.77 -9.02 20.79
CA LYS A 397 22.77 -8.19 19.58
C LYS A 397 22.61 -6.73 19.94
N LYS A 398 23.46 -5.87 19.36
CA LYS A 398 23.36 -4.42 19.53
C LYS A 398 22.05 -3.93 18.88
N ILE A 399 21.33 -3.08 19.60
CA ILE A 399 20.16 -2.37 19.09
C ILE A 399 20.61 -0.95 18.75
N ASP A 400 20.98 -0.75 17.50
CA ASP A 400 21.34 0.54 16.91
C ASP A 400 20.14 1.16 16.19
N ASP A 401 20.32 2.34 15.59
CA ASP A 401 19.26 3.09 14.90
C ASP A 401 18.63 2.28 13.78
N ALA A 402 19.42 1.56 12.97
CA ALA A 402 18.92 0.69 11.91
C ALA A 402 18.07 -0.47 12.45
N THR A 403 18.51 -1.04 13.59
CA THR A 403 17.74 -2.09 14.28
C THR A 403 16.45 -1.53 14.87
N LEU A 404 16.50 -0.31 15.46
CA LEU A 404 15.31 0.37 15.98
C LEU A 404 14.30 0.66 14.85
N ILE A 405 14.76 1.18 13.70
CA ILE A 405 13.92 1.41 12.52
C ILE A 405 13.31 0.09 12.07
N THR A 406 14.08 -0.98 11.95
CA THR A 406 13.57 -2.31 11.56
C THR A 406 12.52 -2.84 12.54
N LEU A 407 12.77 -2.73 13.84
CA LEU A 407 11.81 -3.14 14.88
C LEU A 407 10.52 -2.34 14.81
N TYR A 408 10.63 -1.05 14.53
CA TYR A 408 9.49 -0.16 14.44
C TYR A 408 8.70 -0.39 13.13
N ASP A 409 9.38 -0.36 12.00
CA ASP A 409 8.79 -0.44 10.66
C ASP A 409 8.25 -1.85 10.35
N THR A 410 9.11 -2.88 10.49
CA THR A 410 8.75 -4.25 10.12
C THR A 410 7.95 -4.96 11.20
N HIS A 411 8.28 -4.72 12.49
CA HIS A 411 7.70 -5.44 13.61
C HIS A 411 6.76 -4.60 14.48
N GLY A 412 6.55 -3.34 14.12
CA GLY A 412 5.63 -2.43 14.79
C GLY A 412 5.95 -2.16 16.27
N MET A 413 7.23 -2.29 16.66
CA MET A 413 7.69 -2.10 18.02
C MET A 413 8.14 -0.66 18.25
N PRO A 414 7.40 0.14 19.05
CA PRO A 414 7.79 1.50 19.38
C PRO A 414 9.16 1.56 20.09
N PRO A 415 10.02 2.53 19.75
CA PRO A 415 11.38 2.62 20.30
C PRO A 415 11.40 2.81 21.82
N ASP A 416 10.44 3.54 22.39
CA ASP A 416 10.26 3.70 23.83
C ASP A 416 9.97 2.38 24.55
N ILE A 417 9.21 1.49 23.92
CA ILE A 417 8.95 0.15 24.46
C ILE A 417 10.20 -0.73 24.34
N VAL A 418 10.95 -0.63 23.23
CA VAL A 418 12.23 -1.34 23.08
C VAL A 418 13.20 -0.89 24.16
N GLN A 419 13.35 0.43 24.38
CA GLN A 419 14.19 1.01 25.42
C GLN A 419 13.77 0.51 26.82
N SER A 420 12.49 0.58 27.16
CA SER A 420 11.96 0.11 28.45
C SER A 420 12.21 -1.38 28.70
N ILE A 421 12.20 -2.21 27.65
CA ILE A 421 12.52 -3.65 27.78
C ILE A 421 14.03 -3.84 27.96
N ALA A 422 14.85 -3.08 27.23
CA ALA A 422 16.30 -3.14 27.30
C ALA A 422 16.81 -2.68 28.68
N GLU A 423 16.29 -1.58 29.22
CA GLU A 423 16.62 -1.05 30.56
C GLU A 423 16.35 -2.10 31.67
N LYS A 424 15.26 -2.86 31.57
CA LYS A 424 14.96 -3.96 32.51
C LYS A 424 15.99 -5.11 32.47
N GLN A 425 16.80 -5.17 31.42
CA GLN A 425 17.89 -6.13 31.25
C GLN A 425 19.29 -5.43 31.32
N HIS A 426 19.33 -4.19 31.85
CA HIS A 426 20.55 -3.40 32.03
C HIS A 426 21.28 -3.10 30.69
N VAL A 427 20.54 -3.02 29.58
CA VAL A 427 21.07 -2.63 28.26
C VAL A 427 20.57 -1.22 27.92
N THR A 428 21.53 -0.33 27.59
CA THR A 428 21.20 1.04 27.17
C THR A 428 20.88 1.06 25.68
N VAL A 429 19.72 1.61 25.32
CA VAL A 429 19.28 1.89 23.93
C VAL A 429 19.02 3.38 23.83
N THR A 430 19.72 4.05 22.92
CA THR A 430 19.52 5.48 22.64
C THR A 430 18.51 5.63 21.49
N ILE A 431 17.51 6.47 21.68
CA ILE A 431 16.52 6.78 20.62
C ILE A 431 16.92 8.14 20.04
N PRO A 432 17.13 8.27 18.70
CA PRO A 432 17.35 9.57 18.05
C PRO A 432 16.20 10.54 18.30
N ASP A 433 16.49 11.82 18.53
CA ASP A 433 15.49 12.85 18.79
C ASP A 433 14.52 13.07 17.61
N ASN A 434 14.98 12.81 16.38
CA ASN A 434 14.22 12.91 15.13
C ASN A 434 13.78 11.56 14.57
N PHE A 435 13.67 10.52 15.40
CA PHE A 435 13.39 9.14 14.97
C PHE A 435 12.11 9.02 14.13
N GLU A 436 11.02 9.64 14.58
CA GLU A 436 9.72 9.55 13.89
C GLU A 436 9.74 10.28 12.54
N SER A 437 10.43 11.42 12.46
CA SER A 437 10.65 12.15 11.21
C SER A 437 11.50 11.36 10.22
N MET A 438 12.57 10.71 10.70
CA MET A 438 13.39 9.81 9.86
C MET A 438 12.56 8.68 9.24
N VAL A 439 11.71 8.05 10.04
CA VAL A 439 10.85 6.96 9.56
C VAL A 439 9.80 7.49 8.59
N ALA A 440 9.19 8.64 8.87
CA ALA A 440 8.22 9.27 7.96
C ALA A 440 8.85 9.64 6.61
N GLU A 441 10.09 10.13 6.60
CA GLU A 441 10.82 10.48 5.38
C GLU A 441 11.13 9.27 4.49
N LEU A 442 11.50 8.12 5.08
CA LEU A 442 11.73 6.88 4.34
C LEU A 442 10.50 6.44 3.52
N HIS A 443 9.29 6.78 3.97
CA HIS A 443 8.04 6.36 3.36
C HIS A 443 7.26 7.48 2.66
N SER A 444 7.77 8.71 2.64
CA SER A 444 7.05 9.86 2.06
C SER A 444 7.28 10.06 0.56
N LYS A 445 8.35 9.50 0.01
CA LYS A 445 8.72 9.62 -1.41
C LYS A 445 8.57 8.27 -2.09
N GLU A 446 8.01 8.27 -3.30
CA GLU A 446 8.16 7.11 -4.18
C GLU A 446 9.64 7.02 -4.61
N GLU A 447 10.19 5.79 -4.66
CA GLU A 447 11.47 5.59 -5.35
C GLU A 447 11.29 6.13 -6.77
N LYS A 448 12.10 7.15 -7.16
CA LYS A 448 12.17 7.58 -8.55
C LYS A 448 12.47 6.30 -9.34
N GLN A 449 11.46 5.73 -9.99
CA GLN A 449 11.71 4.72 -11.02
C GLN A 449 12.64 5.43 -11.99
N THR A 450 13.86 4.94 -12.09
CA THR A 450 14.80 5.34 -13.12
C THR A 450 14.06 5.06 -14.43
N GLN A 451 13.46 6.11 -15.00
CA GLN A 451 13.04 6.08 -16.38
C GLN A 451 14.37 5.87 -17.12
N GLN A 452 14.64 4.61 -17.45
CA GLN A 452 15.65 4.34 -18.46
C GLN A 452 15.25 5.22 -19.63
N GLN A 453 16.10 6.18 -19.98
CA GLN A 453 15.98 6.95 -21.20
C GLN A 453 15.87 5.94 -22.34
N LYS A 454 14.63 5.60 -22.70
CA LYS A 454 14.36 4.90 -23.94
C LYS A 454 14.82 5.89 -25.01
N ARG A 455 15.87 5.55 -25.75
CA ARG A 455 16.26 6.29 -26.95
C ARG A 455 14.98 6.43 -27.77
N GLN A 456 14.49 7.65 -27.90
CA GLN A 456 13.36 7.98 -28.74
C GLN A 456 13.69 7.49 -30.15
N ARG A 457 13.07 6.39 -30.59
CA ARG A 457 13.12 5.93 -31.97
C ARG A 457 12.11 6.78 -32.73
N ASP A 458 12.49 7.32 -33.85
CA ASP A 458 11.56 7.99 -34.76
C ASP A 458 10.72 6.92 -35.46
N LEU A 459 9.62 6.49 -34.80
CA LEU A 459 8.73 5.44 -35.26
C LEU A 459 7.47 6.04 -35.87
N PRO A 460 6.95 5.48 -36.98
CA PRO A 460 5.70 5.93 -37.55
C PRO A 460 4.52 5.66 -36.64
N GLN A 461 3.53 6.55 -36.68
CA GLN A 461 2.32 6.44 -35.87
C GLN A 461 1.28 5.57 -36.54
N THR A 462 0.48 4.85 -35.76
CA THR A 462 -0.65 4.02 -36.18
C THR A 462 -1.97 4.69 -35.79
N ILE A 463 -2.95 4.73 -36.69
CA ILE A 463 -4.33 5.18 -36.38
C ILE A 463 -5.07 4.04 -35.67
N PRO A 464 -5.51 4.22 -34.41
CA PRO A 464 -6.15 3.18 -33.61
C PRO A 464 -7.69 3.12 -33.87
N LEU A 465 -8.13 2.41 -34.90
CA LEU A 465 -9.53 2.29 -35.31
C LEU A 465 -10.44 1.71 -34.20
N TYR A 466 -9.88 0.93 -33.28
CA TYR A 466 -10.62 0.36 -32.16
C TYR A 466 -11.17 1.42 -31.17
N TYR A 467 -10.73 2.67 -31.22
CA TYR A 467 -11.31 3.74 -30.41
C TYR A 467 -12.57 4.33 -31.05
N ASP A 468 -12.65 4.34 -32.39
CA ASP A 468 -13.82 4.81 -33.10
C ASP A 468 -14.96 3.80 -33.03
N ASN A 469 -14.63 2.51 -33.17
CA ASN A 469 -15.59 1.42 -33.06
C ASN A 469 -14.98 0.17 -32.39
N HIS A 470 -15.30 -0.08 -31.14
CA HIS A 470 -14.82 -1.26 -30.38
C HIS A 470 -15.30 -2.60 -30.98
N TYR A 471 -16.36 -2.59 -31.79
CA TYR A 471 -16.97 -3.78 -32.40
C TYR A 471 -16.49 -4.03 -33.83
N GLN A 472 -15.57 -3.21 -34.35
CA GLN A 472 -14.96 -3.44 -35.65
C GLN A 472 -14.03 -4.63 -35.60
N LYS A 473 -14.27 -5.63 -36.48
CA LYS A 473 -13.57 -6.92 -36.49
C LYS A 473 -12.48 -6.97 -37.55
N GLU A 474 -12.69 -6.28 -38.65
CA GLU A 474 -11.89 -6.35 -39.86
C GLU A 474 -11.45 -4.95 -40.28
N PHE A 475 -10.33 -4.85 -40.95
CA PHE A 475 -9.79 -3.60 -41.50
C PHE A 475 -8.79 -3.86 -42.63
N ASP A 476 -8.62 -2.90 -43.51
CA ASP A 476 -7.56 -2.86 -44.51
C ASP A 476 -6.47 -1.89 -44.05
N ALA A 477 -5.19 -2.23 -44.28
CA ALA A 477 -4.07 -1.38 -43.92
C ALA A 477 -2.86 -1.59 -44.83
N GLU A 478 -1.89 -0.67 -44.73
CA GLU A 478 -0.58 -0.79 -45.34
C GLU A 478 0.50 -0.93 -44.24
N ILE A 479 1.48 -1.79 -44.49
CA ILE A 479 2.63 -1.94 -43.61
C ILE A 479 3.61 -0.80 -43.83
N ILE A 480 3.83 0.04 -42.82
CA ILE A 480 4.66 1.24 -42.91
C ILE A 480 6.05 1.07 -42.25
N TRP A 481 6.24 -0.01 -41.45
CA TRP A 481 7.52 -0.31 -40.82
C TRP A 481 7.63 -1.81 -40.49
N THR A 482 8.84 -2.39 -40.59
CA THR A 482 9.09 -3.79 -40.23
C THR A 482 10.45 -3.99 -39.59
N GLU A 483 10.51 -4.93 -38.61
CA GLU A 483 11.71 -5.53 -38.04
C GLU A 483 11.58 -7.04 -38.08
N GLN A 484 12.51 -7.74 -38.69
CA GLN A 484 12.45 -9.19 -38.88
C GLN A 484 13.43 -9.92 -37.97
N GLU A 485 12.95 -10.96 -37.31
CA GLU A 485 13.76 -11.85 -36.48
C GLU A 485 13.26 -13.31 -36.58
N ASN A 486 14.15 -14.25 -36.93
CA ASN A 486 13.88 -15.68 -36.91
C ASN A 486 12.56 -16.12 -37.61
N ASN A 487 12.32 -15.66 -38.83
CA ASN A 487 11.12 -15.94 -39.63
C ASN A 487 9.82 -15.35 -39.06
N LYS A 488 9.90 -14.40 -38.09
CA LYS A 488 8.81 -13.59 -37.59
C LYS A 488 9.04 -12.13 -37.92
N THR A 489 7.98 -11.38 -38.07
CA THR A 489 8.04 -9.94 -38.34
C THR A 489 7.32 -9.16 -37.26
N LYS A 490 7.98 -8.15 -36.72
CA LYS A 490 7.36 -7.09 -35.94
C LYS A 490 7.04 -5.95 -36.89
N ALA A 491 5.77 -5.63 -37.10
CA ALA A 491 5.32 -4.67 -38.10
C ALA A 491 4.46 -3.55 -37.49
N ILE A 492 4.57 -2.34 -38.05
CA ILE A 492 3.67 -1.22 -37.76
C ILE A 492 2.81 -1.00 -39.01
N PHE A 493 1.50 -0.87 -38.80
CA PHE A 493 0.52 -0.56 -39.83
C PHE A 493 0.12 0.93 -39.77
N ASP A 494 -0.32 1.49 -40.88
CA ASP A 494 -0.85 2.86 -40.92
C ASP A 494 -2.11 3.01 -40.05
N GLN A 495 -2.95 1.97 -39.98
CA GLN A 495 -4.13 1.88 -39.12
C GLN A 495 -4.40 0.44 -38.66
N THR A 496 -5.14 0.27 -37.55
CA THR A 496 -5.42 -1.08 -37.00
C THR A 496 -6.66 -1.13 -36.10
N THR A 497 -7.39 -2.24 -36.14
CA THR A 497 -8.39 -2.61 -35.13
C THR A 497 -7.79 -3.44 -33.99
N PHE A 498 -6.59 -3.98 -34.12
CA PHE A 498 -5.91 -4.73 -33.08
C PHE A 498 -5.59 -3.83 -31.88
N TYR A 499 -6.10 -4.16 -30.72
CA TYR A 499 -5.78 -3.50 -29.44
C TYR A 499 -4.43 -3.96 -28.93
N PRO A 500 -3.51 -3.06 -28.59
CA PRO A 500 -2.23 -3.41 -28.00
C PRO A 500 -2.35 -3.73 -26.51
N ASP A 501 -1.41 -4.52 -25.98
CA ASP A 501 -1.30 -4.80 -24.54
C ASP A 501 -1.20 -3.50 -23.74
N GLY A 502 -2.11 -3.30 -22.80
CA GLY A 502 -2.15 -2.08 -21.98
C GLY A 502 -3.32 -2.06 -20.99
N GLY A 503 -3.14 -1.32 -19.87
CA GLY A 503 -4.19 -1.14 -18.86
C GLY A 503 -4.69 -2.44 -18.22
N GLY A 504 -3.87 -3.50 -18.20
CA GLY A 504 -4.25 -4.82 -17.70
C GLY A 504 -5.02 -5.68 -18.70
N GLN A 505 -5.38 -5.15 -19.88
CA GLN A 505 -5.97 -5.91 -20.99
C GLN A 505 -4.85 -6.41 -21.91
N PRO A 506 -4.75 -7.74 -22.17
CA PRO A 506 -3.75 -8.29 -23.08
C PRO A 506 -4.05 -7.89 -24.53
N GLY A 507 -3.00 -7.72 -25.32
CA GLY A 507 -3.06 -7.42 -26.74
C GLY A 507 -3.89 -8.43 -27.50
N ASP A 508 -4.52 -8.00 -28.60
CA ASP A 508 -5.32 -8.88 -29.44
C ASP A 508 -4.49 -9.92 -30.17
N LYS A 509 -5.20 -10.94 -30.58
CA LYS A 509 -4.75 -11.96 -31.54
C LYS A 509 -5.68 -11.95 -32.74
N GLY A 510 -5.20 -12.54 -33.83
CA GLY A 510 -5.97 -12.69 -35.06
C GLY A 510 -5.09 -13.06 -36.23
N GLU A 511 -5.44 -12.62 -37.41
CA GLU A 511 -4.70 -12.92 -38.61
C GLU A 511 -4.68 -11.74 -39.59
N ILE A 512 -3.70 -11.74 -40.46
CA ILE A 512 -3.64 -10.81 -41.61
C ILE A 512 -3.53 -11.60 -42.90
N THR A 513 -4.22 -11.16 -43.93
CA THR A 513 -4.15 -11.74 -45.28
C THR A 513 -3.52 -10.69 -46.22
N ASN A 514 -2.44 -11.04 -46.89
CA ASN A 514 -1.78 -10.14 -47.83
C ASN A 514 -2.41 -10.20 -49.22
N SER A 515 -2.00 -9.32 -50.13
CA SER A 515 -2.53 -9.23 -51.49
C SER A 515 -2.36 -10.49 -52.36
N SER A 516 -1.48 -11.43 -51.97
CA SER A 516 -1.35 -12.75 -52.60
C SER A 516 -2.30 -13.79 -52.06
N GLY A 517 -3.14 -13.45 -51.10
CA GLY A 517 -4.07 -14.38 -50.44
C GLY A 517 -3.42 -15.25 -49.35
N LYS A 518 -2.20 -14.96 -48.94
CA LYS A 518 -1.54 -15.69 -47.86
C LYS A 518 -1.98 -15.11 -46.51
N THR A 519 -2.52 -15.96 -45.65
CA THR A 519 -2.91 -15.61 -44.28
C THR A 519 -1.78 -15.91 -43.31
N LEU A 520 -1.47 -14.98 -42.38
CA LEU A 520 -0.44 -15.05 -41.38
C LEU A 520 -1.02 -14.71 -39.99
N PRO A 521 -0.73 -15.48 -38.95
CA PRO A 521 -1.24 -15.19 -37.60
C PRO A 521 -0.52 -13.99 -36.97
N VAL A 522 -1.32 -13.17 -36.27
CA VAL A 522 -0.87 -12.12 -35.36
C VAL A 522 -0.93 -12.69 -33.93
N GLU A 523 0.22 -12.99 -33.36
CA GLU A 523 0.31 -13.68 -32.06
C GLU A 523 0.10 -12.74 -30.87
N ASN A 524 0.49 -11.48 -31.02
CA ASN A 524 0.37 -10.43 -30.00
C ASN A 524 0.46 -9.03 -30.61
N VAL A 525 0.00 -8.02 -29.88
CA VAL A 525 0.08 -6.62 -30.25
C VAL A 525 0.59 -5.81 -29.07
N THR A 526 1.61 -4.99 -29.27
CA THR A 526 2.22 -4.15 -28.22
C THR A 526 2.31 -2.68 -28.68
N LYS A 527 2.49 -1.76 -27.74
CA LYS A 527 2.57 -0.33 -28.03
C LYS A 527 3.85 0.30 -27.44
N GLU A 528 4.49 1.18 -28.21
CA GLU A 528 5.57 2.04 -27.75
C GLU A 528 5.27 3.47 -28.26
N ASP A 529 5.05 4.39 -27.34
CA ASP A 529 4.51 5.72 -27.64
C ASP A 529 3.21 5.64 -28.48
N ASN A 530 3.20 6.17 -29.71
CA ASN A 530 2.07 6.10 -30.63
C ASN A 530 2.23 5.03 -31.73
N ALA A 531 3.29 4.24 -31.71
CA ALA A 531 3.51 3.13 -32.62
C ALA A 531 2.91 1.84 -32.08
N ILE A 532 2.07 1.16 -32.86
CA ILE A 532 1.45 -0.13 -32.52
C ILE A 532 2.15 -1.22 -33.30
N PHE A 533 2.78 -2.14 -32.58
CA PHE A 533 3.56 -3.25 -33.14
C PHE A 533 2.74 -4.53 -33.17
N HIS A 534 2.60 -5.11 -34.36
CA HIS A 534 1.97 -6.40 -34.59
C HIS A 534 3.03 -7.49 -34.71
N HIS A 535 2.98 -8.49 -33.84
CA HIS A 535 3.92 -9.64 -33.83
C HIS A 535 3.35 -10.73 -34.72
N ILE A 536 3.89 -10.84 -35.94
CA ILE A 536 3.38 -11.71 -37.00
C ILE A 536 4.25 -12.96 -37.10
N ASP A 537 3.64 -14.16 -37.11
CA ASP A 537 4.33 -15.40 -37.41
C ASP A 537 4.43 -15.59 -38.94
N GLY A 538 5.44 -15.00 -39.50
CA GLY A 538 5.70 -14.99 -40.92
C GLY A 538 6.44 -13.74 -41.42
N ILE A 539 6.79 -13.71 -42.69
CA ILE A 539 7.51 -12.58 -43.30
C ILE A 539 6.54 -11.70 -44.08
N VAL A 540 6.64 -10.41 -43.78
CA VAL A 540 5.95 -9.31 -44.48
C VAL A 540 6.93 -8.16 -44.71
N SER A 541 6.61 -7.26 -45.64
CA SER A 541 7.48 -6.15 -46.07
C SER A 541 6.74 -4.80 -45.99
N VAL A 542 7.52 -3.73 -45.84
CA VAL A 542 6.97 -2.38 -45.95
C VAL A 542 6.36 -2.17 -47.33
N GLY A 543 5.16 -1.56 -47.37
CA GLY A 543 4.35 -1.34 -48.60
C GLY A 543 3.37 -2.48 -48.89
N ASP A 544 3.43 -3.61 -48.15
CA ASP A 544 2.44 -4.67 -48.32
C ASP A 544 1.06 -4.16 -47.86
N LYS A 545 0.05 -4.37 -48.70
CA LYS A 545 -1.35 -4.15 -48.36
C LYS A 545 -1.91 -5.42 -47.72
N ILE A 546 -2.58 -5.26 -46.60
CA ILE A 546 -3.13 -6.37 -45.82
C ILE A 546 -4.58 -6.13 -45.48
N HIS A 547 -5.33 -7.24 -45.37
CA HIS A 547 -6.61 -7.30 -44.70
C HIS A 547 -6.41 -7.97 -43.33
N GLY A 548 -6.77 -7.29 -42.27
CA GLY A 548 -6.63 -7.79 -40.90
C GLY A 548 -7.96 -8.18 -40.28
N GLU A 549 -8.00 -9.33 -39.58
CA GLU A 549 -9.16 -9.82 -38.81
C GLU A 549 -8.73 -10.20 -37.40
N ILE A 550 -9.44 -9.66 -36.38
CA ILE A 550 -9.17 -9.97 -34.97
C ILE A 550 -9.90 -11.26 -34.56
N ASP A 551 -9.34 -12.01 -33.59
CA ASP A 551 -10.08 -13.05 -32.86
C ASP A 551 -11.20 -12.40 -32.03
N TRP A 552 -12.38 -12.28 -32.65
CA TRP A 552 -13.51 -11.58 -32.07
C TRP A 552 -14.02 -12.25 -30.78
N ASN A 553 -14.04 -13.57 -30.73
CA ASN A 553 -14.55 -14.26 -29.54
C ASN A 553 -13.68 -13.97 -28.32
N ARG A 554 -12.37 -13.97 -28.53
CA ARG A 554 -11.40 -13.58 -27.51
C ARG A 554 -11.55 -12.09 -27.14
N ARG A 555 -11.62 -11.17 -28.10
CA ARG A 555 -11.79 -9.72 -27.87
C ARG A 555 -13.08 -9.46 -27.10
N TYR A 556 -14.20 -10.04 -27.48
CA TYR A 556 -15.49 -9.79 -26.88
C TYR A 556 -15.55 -10.29 -25.43
N GLN A 557 -14.94 -11.46 -25.16
CA GLN A 557 -14.81 -11.96 -23.78
C GLN A 557 -13.90 -11.05 -22.92
N LEU A 558 -12.81 -10.54 -23.47
CA LEU A 558 -11.96 -9.56 -22.78
C LEU A 558 -12.71 -8.25 -22.51
N MET A 559 -13.56 -7.78 -23.44
CA MET A 559 -14.42 -6.61 -23.23
C MET A 559 -15.45 -6.85 -22.13
N LYS A 560 -16.04 -8.06 -22.02
CA LYS A 560 -16.91 -8.46 -20.90
C LYS A 560 -16.17 -8.38 -19.57
N HIS A 561 -14.96 -8.92 -19.50
CA HIS A 561 -14.15 -8.85 -18.29
C HIS A 561 -13.70 -7.42 -17.96
N HIS A 562 -13.31 -6.61 -18.96
CA HIS A 562 -12.88 -5.23 -18.74
C HIS A 562 -14.02 -4.34 -18.24
N THR A 563 -15.17 -4.38 -18.92
CA THR A 563 -16.37 -3.66 -18.47
C THR A 563 -16.85 -4.21 -17.12
N GLY A 564 -16.76 -5.54 -16.94
CA GLY A 564 -17.03 -6.20 -15.66
C GLY A 564 -16.12 -5.74 -14.52
N THR A 565 -14.86 -5.37 -14.80
CA THR A 565 -13.94 -4.81 -13.80
C THR A 565 -14.48 -3.49 -13.24
N HIS A 566 -14.96 -2.58 -14.08
CA HIS A 566 -15.59 -1.32 -13.65
C HIS A 566 -16.89 -1.57 -12.86
N VAL A 567 -17.69 -2.55 -13.28
CA VAL A 567 -18.93 -2.92 -12.55
C VAL A 567 -18.57 -3.50 -11.17
N VAL A 568 -17.55 -4.36 -11.07
CA VAL A 568 -17.07 -4.91 -9.80
C VAL A 568 -16.49 -3.80 -8.91
N ASN A 569 -15.72 -2.85 -9.46
CA ASN A 569 -15.22 -1.69 -8.73
C ASN A 569 -16.38 -0.86 -8.14
N GLY A 570 -17.38 -0.52 -8.95
CA GLY A 570 -18.58 0.20 -8.48
C GLY A 570 -19.37 -0.57 -7.41
N ALA A 571 -19.49 -1.89 -7.55
CA ALA A 571 -20.14 -2.74 -6.55
C ALA A 571 -19.36 -2.78 -5.22
N LEU A 572 -18.03 -2.92 -5.28
CA LEU A 572 -17.16 -2.86 -4.09
C LEU A 572 -17.30 -1.52 -3.37
N GLN A 573 -17.32 -0.40 -4.12
CA GLN A 573 -17.52 0.93 -3.55
C GLN A 573 -18.89 1.07 -2.89
N LYS A 574 -19.94 0.59 -3.54
CA LYS A 574 -21.31 0.67 -3.03
C LYS A 574 -21.51 -0.11 -1.74
N VAL A 575 -20.87 -1.26 -1.63
CA VAL A 575 -21.00 -2.19 -0.47
C VAL A 575 -20.03 -1.85 0.66
N LEU A 576 -18.77 -1.54 0.32
CA LEU A 576 -17.69 -1.40 1.31
C LEU A 576 -17.34 0.06 1.63
N GLY A 577 -17.66 1.01 0.75
CA GLY A 577 -17.45 2.43 0.96
C GLY A 577 -16.47 3.10 0.00
N ASP A 578 -16.40 4.43 0.07
CA ASP A 578 -15.68 5.30 -0.88
C ASP A 578 -14.15 5.19 -0.82
N HIS A 579 -13.59 4.54 0.21
CA HIS A 579 -12.14 4.27 0.34
C HIS A 579 -11.64 3.22 -0.65
N ILE A 580 -12.54 2.47 -1.28
CA ILE A 580 -12.17 1.52 -2.33
C ILE A 580 -11.50 2.27 -3.47
N TRP A 581 -10.27 1.86 -3.78
CA TRP A 581 -9.44 2.43 -4.82
C TRP A 581 -8.67 1.32 -5.51
N GLN A 582 -8.61 1.35 -6.84
CA GLN A 582 -7.87 0.37 -7.61
C GLN A 582 -6.38 0.39 -7.24
N ALA A 583 -5.84 -0.79 -6.98
CA ALA A 583 -4.41 -1.02 -6.76
C ALA A 583 -3.76 -1.80 -7.92
N GLY A 584 -4.59 -2.41 -8.78
CA GLY A 584 -4.18 -3.11 -9.99
C GLY A 584 -5.31 -3.91 -10.61
N SER A 585 -5.16 -4.25 -11.88
CA SER A 585 -6.08 -5.14 -12.60
C SER A 585 -5.31 -6.00 -13.60
N GLN A 586 -5.86 -7.16 -13.94
CA GLN A 586 -5.36 -8.01 -15.01
C GLN A 586 -6.51 -8.83 -15.57
N LEU A 587 -6.61 -8.85 -16.88
CA LEU A 587 -7.64 -9.56 -17.60
C LEU A 587 -7.05 -10.80 -18.31
N ALA A 588 -7.84 -11.87 -18.34
CA ALA A 588 -7.63 -13.04 -19.18
C ALA A 588 -8.96 -13.44 -19.81
N VAL A 589 -8.93 -14.37 -20.74
CA VAL A 589 -10.16 -14.89 -21.37
C VAL A 589 -11.01 -15.65 -20.34
N GLU A 590 -10.36 -16.40 -19.46
CA GLU A 590 -11.00 -17.25 -18.47
C GLU A 590 -11.58 -16.46 -17.30
N ASN A 591 -10.83 -15.46 -16.81
CA ASN A 591 -11.23 -14.66 -15.66
C ASN A 591 -10.52 -13.31 -15.64
N ALA A 592 -10.99 -12.43 -14.78
CA ALA A 592 -10.32 -11.17 -14.46
C ALA A 592 -9.97 -11.12 -12.98
N ARG A 593 -8.93 -10.35 -12.67
CA ARG A 593 -8.50 -10.04 -11.32
C ARG A 593 -8.52 -8.54 -11.09
N PHE A 594 -9.03 -8.15 -9.92
CA PHE A 594 -9.07 -6.77 -9.48
C PHE A 594 -8.49 -6.63 -8.07
N ASP A 595 -7.48 -5.78 -7.92
CA ASP A 595 -6.80 -5.47 -6.68
C ASP A 595 -7.26 -4.10 -6.20
N PHE A 596 -7.62 -3.98 -4.92
CA PHE A 596 -8.17 -2.75 -4.37
C PHE A 596 -7.78 -2.50 -2.92
N ALA A 597 -7.75 -1.22 -2.55
CA ALA A 597 -7.43 -0.80 -1.19
C ALA A 597 -8.60 -1.13 -0.25
N HIS A 598 -8.34 -1.91 0.83
CA HIS A 598 -9.29 -2.16 1.90
C HIS A 598 -8.59 -2.64 3.18
N PHE A 599 -9.06 -2.20 4.34
CA PHE A 599 -8.37 -2.37 5.63
C PHE A 599 -8.51 -3.75 6.28
N LYS A 600 -9.42 -4.61 5.82
CA LYS A 600 -9.63 -5.99 6.32
C LYS A 600 -9.86 -6.98 5.17
N SER A 601 -9.77 -8.28 5.42
CA SER A 601 -10.23 -9.30 4.48
C SER A 601 -11.75 -9.26 4.34
N LEU A 602 -12.26 -9.54 3.15
CA LEU A 602 -13.71 -9.65 2.93
C LEU A 602 -14.26 -10.89 3.63
N SER A 603 -15.40 -10.75 4.27
CA SER A 603 -16.22 -11.86 4.75
C SER A 603 -17.01 -12.48 3.59
N GLU A 604 -17.44 -13.73 3.75
CA GLU A 604 -18.32 -14.41 2.77
C GLU A 604 -19.61 -13.62 2.49
N LYS A 605 -20.14 -12.95 3.52
CA LYS A 605 -21.32 -12.08 3.37
C LYS A 605 -21.03 -10.89 2.49
N GLU A 606 -19.92 -10.19 2.71
CA GLU A 606 -19.51 -9.04 1.89
C GLU A 606 -19.23 -9.44 0.45
N ILE A 607 -18.58 -10.59 0.21
CA ILE A 607 -18.34 -11.12 -1.14
C ILE A 607 -19.67 -11.35 -1.86
N LYS A 608 -20.65 -11.96 -1.19
CA LYS A 608 -21.96 -12.21 -1.74
C LYS A 608 -22.74 -10.91 -2.04
N GLU A 609 -22.70 -9.94 -1.12
CA GLU A 609 -23.32 -8.63 -1.31
C GLU A 609 -22.73 -7.87 -2.51
N VAL A 610 -21.40 -7.95 -2.70
CA VAL A 610 -20.70 -7.36 -3.87
C VAL A 610 -21.13 -8.05 -5.17
N GLU A 611 -21.19 -9.38 -5.19
CA GLU A 611 -21.66 -10.14 -6.36
C GLU A 611 -23.12 -9.82 -6.72
N GLU A 612 -24.00 -9.78 -5.72
CA GLU A 612 -25.41 -9.41 -5.89
C GLU A 612 -25.55 -7.98 -6.41
N GLN A 613 -24.76 -7.03 -5.88
CA GLN A 613 -24.78 -5.64 -6.32
C GLN A 613 -24.23 -5.48 -7.74
N ALA A 614 -23.17 -6.21 -8.12
CA ALA A 614 -22.64 -6.20 -9.48
C ALA A 614 -23.69 -6.73 -10.49
N ASN A 615 -24.34 -7.85 -10.17
CA ASN A 615 -25.39 -8.42 -11.02
C ASN A 615 -26.64 -7.53 -11.06
N LYS A 616 -26.97 -6.82 -9.98
CA LYS A 616 -28.05 -5.83 -9.99
C LYS A 616 -27.76 -4.70 -10.97
N PHE A 617 -26.55 -4.14 -10.99
CA PHE A 617 -26.17 -3.13 -11.99
C PHE A 617 -26.33 -3.66 -13.42
N ILE A 618 -25.89 -4.90 -13.68
CA ILE A 618 -26.01 -5.52 -15.01
C ILE A 618 -27.48 -5.55 -15.47
N THR A 619 -28.42 -5.86 -14.58
CA THR A 619 -29.86 -5.89 -14.92
C THR A 619 -30.47 -4.52 -15.22
N GLU A 620 -29.78 -3.44 -14.86
CA GLU A 620 -30.19 -2.06 -15.14
C GLU A 620 -29.81 -1.63 -16.57
N GLU A 621 -29.06 -2.43 -17.32
CA GLU A 621 -28.65 -2.23 -18.72
C GLU A 621 -28.09 -0.83 -18.99
N ILE A 622 -27.26 -0.30 -18.09
CA ILE A 622 -26.71 1.06 -18.15
C ILE A 622 -25.75 1.19 -19.34
N PRO A 623 -25.86 2.26 -20.16
CA PRO A 623 -24.92 2.50 -21.25
C PRO A 623 -23.51 2.77 -20.74
N VAL A 624 -22.51 2.33 -21.51
CA VAL A 624 -21.09 2.58 -21.26
C VAL A 624 -20.65 3.74 -22.16
N GLU A 625 -20.58 4.92 -21.57
CA GLU A 625 -20.18 6.14 -22.27
C GLU A 625 -18.66 6.21 -22.39
N LYS A 626 -18.15 6.58 -23.57
CA LYS A 626 -16.75 6.70 -23.89
C LYS A 626 -16.53 8.06 -24.55
N HIS A 627 -15.82 8.93 -23.87
CA HIS A 627 -15.61 10.30 -24.32
C HIS A 627 -14.13 10.69 -24.20
N GLU A 628 -13.68 11.53 -25.09
CA GLU A 628 -12.40 12.21 -24.98
C GLU A 628 -12.65 13.65 -24.52
N PHE A 629 -11.96 14.05 -23.48
CA PHE A 629 -12.04 15.41 -22.92
C PHE A 629 -10.64 16.01 -22.77
N ASP A 630 -10.54 17.32 -22.83
CA ASP A 630 -9.38 17.99 -22.24
C ASP A 630 -9.36 17.71 -20.70
N ARG A 631 -8.16 17.67 -20.13
CA ARG A 631 -7.93 17.28 -18.73
C ARG A 631 -8.77 18.11 -17.75
N ASN A 632 -8.77 19.45 -17.90
CA ASN A 632 -9.51 20.33 -17.01
C ASN A 632 -11.01 20.07 -17.05
N THR A 633 -11.57 19.84 -18.24
CA THR A 633 -12.99 19.48 -18.39
C THR A 633 -13.31 18.14 -17.76
N ALA A 634 -12.45 17.12 -17.96
CA ALA A 634 -12.62 15.80 -17.33
C ALA A 634 -12.56 15.91 -15.80
N GLU A 635 -11.54 16.56 -15.27
CA GLU A 635 -11.36 16.75 -13.82
C GLU A 635 -12.49 17.59 -13.21
N LYS A 636 -12.93 18.67 -13.90
CA LYS A 636 -14.05 19.49 -13.47
C LYS A 636 -15.36 18.71 -13.41
N LYS A 637 -15.58 17.79 -14.34
CA LYS A 637 -16.82 17.00 -14.42
C LYS A 637 -16.85 15.83 -13.46
N TYR A 638 -15.72 15.12 -13.30
CA TYR A 638 -15.65 13.83 -12.62
C TYR A 638 -14.76 13.79 -11.39
N GLY A 639 -13.90 14.78 -11.20
CA GLY A 639 -12.91 14.82 -10.12
C GLY A 639 -11.76 13.84 -10.34
N PHE A 640 -10.91 13.68 -9.33
CA PHE A 640 -9.70 12.84 -9.42
C PHE A 640 -9.96 11.32 -9.33
N ARG A 641 -11.22 10.91 -9.18
CA ARG A 641 -11.60 9.51 -9.27
C ARG A 641 -11.30 8.88 -10.63
N LEU A 642 -11.13 9.73 -11.64
CA LEU A 642 -10.62 9.35 -12.95
C LEU A 642 -9.30 8.55 -12.92
N TYR A 643 -8.46 8.78 -11.91
CA TYR A 643 -7.08 8.28 -11.88
C TYR A 643 -6.89 6.97 -11.13
N GLN A 644 -7.92 6.15 -11.01
CA GLN A 644 -7.82 4.86 -10.33
C GLN A 644 -6.84 3.90 -11.02
N GLY A 645 -6.82 3.86 -12.35
CA GLY A 645 -5.85 3.09 -13.14
C GLY A 645 -4.48 3.74 -13.34
N GLY A 646 -4.25 4.92 -12.73
CA GLY A 646 -3.07 5.75 -12.90
C GLY A 646 -3.38 7.06 -13.64
N VAL A 647 -2.41 7.98 -13.65
CA VAL A 647 -2.56 9.31 -14.29
C VAL A 647 -2.09 9.21 -15.73
N PRO A 648 -2.97 9.37 -16.74
CA PRO A 648 -2.56 9.38 -18.14
C PRO A 648 -1.73 10.62 -18.43
N PRO A 649 -0.73 10.54 -19.32
CA PRO A 649 0.05 11.72 -19.77
C PRO A 649 -0.80 12.62 -20.67
N GLY A 650 -0.35 13.87 -20.84
CA GLY A 650 -0.90 14.82 -21.81
C GLY A 650 -2.17 15.54 -21.38
N ASN A 651 -2.66 16.39 -22.27
CA ASN A 651 -3.85 17.23 -22.04
C ASN A 651 -5.17 16.54 -22.39
N SER A 652 -5.18 15.48 -23.21
CA SER A 652 -6.40 14.74 -23.57
C SER A 652 -6.56 13.49 -22.71
N ILE A 653 -7.74 13.30 -22.14
CA ILE A 653 -8.10 12.14 -21.31
C ILE A 653 -9.30 11.43 -21.92
N ARG A 654 -9.11 10.13 -22.21
CA ARG A 654 -10.21 9.25 -22.58
C ARG A 654 -10.90 8.76 -21.30
N VAL A 655 -12.17 9.14 -21.14
CA VAL A 655 -13.00 8.83 -19.97
C VAL A 655 -14.02 7.76 -20.33
N LEU A 656 -14.03 6.70 -19.55
CA LEU A 656 -15.11 5.72 -19.48
C LEU A 656 -16.05 6.12 -18.34
N ASN A 657 -17.34 6.29 -18.64
CA ASN A 657 -18.37 6.58 -17.64
C ASN A 657 -19.49 5.55 -17.72
N ILE A 658 -19.76 4.87 -16.63
CA ILE A 658 -20.95 4.04 -16.42
C ILE A 658 -21.80 4.77 -15.38
N PRO A 659 -22.82 5.55 -15.79
CA PRO A 659 -23.54 6.45 -14.90
C PRO A 659 -24.09 5.76 -13.64
N GLY A 660 -23.70 6.29 -12.47
CA GLY A 660 -24.10 5.76 -11.16
C GLY A 660 -23.36 4.50 -10.71
N VAL A 661 -22.42 3.98 -11.51
CA VAL A 661 -21.61 2.80 -11.21
C VAL A 661 -20.15 3.16 -11.05
N ASP A 662 -19.48 3.65 -12.12
CA ASP A 662 -18.05 3.94 -12.10
C ASP A 662 -17.66 4.98 -13.17
N VAL A 663 -16.56 5.71 -12.91
CA VAL A 663 -15.96 6.63 -13.88
C VAL A 663 -14.45 6.63 -13.75
N GLU A 664 -13.76 6.33 -14.87
CA GLU A 664 -12.29 6.24 -14.87
C GLU A 664 -11.67 6.73 -16.20
N ALA A 665 -10.43 7.19 -16.12
CA ALA A 665 -9.59 7.35 -17.30
C ALA A 665 -9.12 5.95 -17.76
N CYS A 666 -9.73 5.45 -18.83
CA CYS A 666 -9.48 4.10 -19.31
C CYS A 666 -9.25 4.05 -20.82
N GLY A 667 -8.11 3.45 -21.22
CA GLY A 667 -7.72 3.29 -22.62
C GLY A 667 -8.12 1.94 -23.24
N GLY A 668 -8.82 1.07 -22.52
CA GLY A 668 -9.20 -0.27 -22.98
C GLY A 668 -10.39 -0.34 -23.92
N THR A 669 -10.71 -1.54 -24.40
CA THR A 669 -11.91 -1.80 -25.18
C THR A 669 -13.06 -2.25 -24.28
N HIS A 670 -14.25 -1.72 -24.50
CA HIS A 670 -15.41 -1.92 -23.64
C HIS A 670 -16.69 -2.21 -24.43
N LEU A 671 -17.63 -2.85 -23.76
CA LEU A 671 -19.00 -3.04 -24.26
C LEU A 671 -19.70 -1.69 -24.43
N ASN A 672 -20.82 -1.66 -25.15
CA ASN A 672 -21.66 -0.47 -25.28
C ASN A 672 -22.68 -0.35 -24.15
N ASN A 673 -23.04 -1.46 -23.55
CA ASN A 673 -23.99 -1.55 -22.45
C ASN A 673 -23.52 -2.62 -21.44
N ILE A 674 -23.66 -2.36 -20.13
CA ILE A 674 -23.26 -3.35 -19.13
C ILE A 674 -24.15 -4.60 -19.12
N GLY A 675 -25.37 -4.55 -19.67
CA GLY A 675 -26.22 -5.73 -19.87
C GLY A 675 -25.58 -6.81 -20.74
N GLU A 676 -24.68 -6.44 -21.67
CA GLU A 676 -23.94 -7.40 -22.51
C GLU A 676 -22.93 -8.26 -21.71
N ILE A 677 -22.62 -7.90 -20.47
CA ILE A 677 -21.84 -8.74 -19.54
C ILE A 677 -22.61 -10.01 -19.19
N GLU A 678 -23.97 -9.94 -19.20
CA GLU A 678 -24.94 -10.98 -18.82
C GLU A 678 -24.91 -11.30 -17.31
N LYS A 679 -23.80 -11.72 -16.77
CA LYS A 679 -23.63 -12.05 -15.35
C LYS A 679 -22.17 -11.99 -14.92
N ILE A 680 -21.97 -11.75 -13.63
CA ILE A 680 -20.67 -11.79 -12.95
C ILE A 680 -20.74 -12.79 -11.80
N ARG A 681 -19.67 -13.53 -11.60
CA ARG A 681 -19.45 -14.37 -10.43
C ARG A 681 -18.08 -14.12 -9.82
N ILE A 682 -18.02 -13.86 -8.51
CA ILE A 682 -16.78 -13.76 -7.78
C ILE A 682 -16.29 -15.18 -7.45
N LEU A 683 -15.14 -15.55 -8.03
CA LEU A 683 -14.54 -16.88 -7.89
C LEU A 683 -13.77 -17.03 -6.58
N LYS A 684 -13.04 -15.97 -6.18
CA LYS A 684 -12.17 -15.98 -5.03
C LYS A 684 -11.92 -14.56 -4.53
N SER A 685 -11.77 -14.40 -3.22
CA SER A 685 -11.22 -13.20 -2.60
C SER A 685 -10.06 -13.56 -1.69
N GLU A 686 -8.99 -12.77 -1.75
CA GLU A 686 -7.81 -12.96 -0.90
C GLU A 686 -7.16 -11.62 -0.56
N ARG A 687 -6.50 -11.58 0.59
CA ARG A 687 -5.67 -10.43 0.96
C ARG A 687 -4.25 -10.70 0.48
N ILE A 688 -3.77 -9.91 -0.48
CA ILE A 688 -2.46 -10.13 -1.10
C ILE A 688 -1.33 -9.42 -0.38
N GLN A 689 -1.66 -8.27 0.23
CA GLN A 689 -0.76 -7.54 1.12
C GLN A 689 -1.55 -6.74 2.13
N ASP A 690 -0.85 -6.11 3.05
CA ASP A 690 -1.51 -5.27 4.04
C ASP A 690 -2.15 -4.05 3.39
N GLY A 691 -3.45 -3.85 3.64
CA GLY A 691 -4.25 -2.78 3.03
C GLY A 691 -4.73 -3.04 1.60
N VAL A 692 -4.40 -4.19 0.98
CA VAL A 692 -4.84 -4.53 -0.38
C VAL A 692 -5.46 -5.91 -0.44
N ASN A 693 -6.68 -5.96 -0.93
CA ASN A 693 -7.41 -7.19 -1.24
C ASN A 693 -7.48 -7.40 -2.75
N ARG A 694 -7.68 -8.64 -3.13
CA ARG A 694 -7.84 -9.11 -4.50
C ARG A 694 -9.13 -9.90 -4.63
N VAL A 695 -9.87 -9.65 -5.70
CA VAL A 695 -10.95 -10.52 -6.16
C VAL A 695 -10.62 -11.07 -7.54
N PHE A 696 -10.96 -12.36 -7.75
CA PHE A 696 -11.01 -12.96 -9.07
C PHE A 696 -12.49 -13.14 -9.42
N PHE A 697 -12.85 -12.81 -10.64
CA PHE A 697 -14.21 -12.97 -11.10
C PHE A 697 -14.26 -13.44 -12.56
N ALA A 698 -15.36 -14.08 -12.92
CA ALA A 698 -15.70 -14.42 -14.28
C ALA A 698 -16.93 -13.63 -14.73
N ALA A 699 -17.06 -13.37 -16.03
CA ALA A 699 -18.17 -12.68 -16.65
C ALA A 699 -18.71 -13.46 -17.87
N GLY A 700 -20.02 -13.34 -18.13
CA GLY A 700 -20.67 -13.96 -19.28
C GLY A 700 -20.56 -15.47 -19.31
N GLU A 701 -20.22 -16.04 -20.47
CA GLU A 701 -20.12 -17.48 -20.70
C GLU A 701 -19.11 -18.19 -19.80
N MET A 702 -18.06 -17.47 -19.35
CA MET A 702 -17.06 -18.05 -18.44
C MET A 702 -17.65 -18.41 -17.08
N VAL A 703 -18.71 -17.74 -16.65
CA VAL A 703 -19.43 -18.12 -15.40
C VAL A 703 -20.01 -19.53 -15.54
N ASP A 704 -20.60 -19.86 -16.69
CA ASP A 704 -21.14 -21.19 -16.94
C ASP A 704 -20.03 -22.24 -17.06
N ALA A 705 -18.92 -21.87 -17.69
CA ALA A 705 -17.76 -22.76 -17.79
C ALA A 705 -17.25 -23.14 -16.40
N PHE A 706 -17.03 -22.16 -15.51
CA PHE A 706 -16.60 -22.40 -14.12
C PHE A 706 -17.65 -23.21 -13.34
N GLN A 707 -18.95 -22.94 -13.52
CA GLN A 707 -20.00 -23.73 -12.86
C GLN A 707 -19.97 -25.19 -13.30
N LYS A 708 -19.76 -25.47 -14.60
CA LYS A 708 -19.62 -26.84 -15.13
C LYS A 708 -18.38 -27.53 -14.57
N GLU A 709 -17.25 -26.85 -14.50
CA GLU A 709 -16.03 -27.38 -13.90
C GLU A 709 -16.19 -27.72 -12.41
N GLU A 710 -16.84 -26.82 -11.64
CA GLU A 710 -17.13 -27.08 -10.22
C GLU A 710 -18.09 -28.27 -10.06
N GLN A 711 -19.12 -28.36 -10.90
CA GLN A 711 -20.05 -29.48 -10.88
C GLN A 711 -19.32 -30.79 -11.19
N HIS A 712 -18.47 -30.81 -12.22
CA HIS A 712 -17.67 -31.99 -12.57
C HIS A 712 -16.71 -32.41 -11.45
N LEU A 713 -16.06 -31.44 -10.82
CA LEU A 713 -15.20 -31.68 -9.65
C LEU A 713 -16.00 -32.26 -8.48
N TYR A 714 -17.15 -31.64 -8.18
CA TYR A 714 -18.05 -32.12 -7.12
C TYR A 714 -18.48 -33.57 -7.37
N ASP A 715 -18.93 -33.90 -8.57
CA ASP A 715 -19.33 -35.25 -8.96
C ASP A 715 -18.18 -36.25 -8.87
N THR A 716 -16.97 -35.83 -9.19
CA THR A 716 -15.73 -36.62 -9.04
C THR A 716 -15.44 -36.92 -7.55
N LEU A 717 -15.56 -35.90 -6.69
CA LEU A 717 -15.36 -36.05 -5.25
C LEU A 717 -16.43 -36.94 -4.61
N VAL A 718 -17.70 -36.72 -4.96
CA VAL A 718 -18.85 -37.53 -4.51
C VAL A 718 -18.70 -38.99 -4.96
N SER A 719 -18.37 -39.22 -6.23
CA SER A 719 -18.13 -40.55 -6.77
C SER A 719 -17.01 -41.29 -6.05
N SER A 720 -15.94 -40.59 -5.70
CA SER A 720 -14.82 -41.17 -4.93
C SER A 720 -15.24 -41.59 -3.51
N LEU A 721 -16.21 -40.92 -2.93
CA LEU A 721 -16.73 -41.17 -1.57
C LEU A 721 -17.93 -42.13 -1.54
N LYS A 722 -18.63 -42.32 -2.65
CA LYS A 722 -19.86 -43.15 -2.79
C LYS A 722 -19.76 -44.57 -2.22
N PRO A 723 -18.62 -45.27 -2.30
CA PRO A 723 -18.47 -46.59 -1.65
C PRO A 723 -18.65 -46.57 -0.14
N ILE A 724 -18.44 -45.44 0.52
CA ILE A 724 -18.37 -45.32 1.98
C ILE A 724 -19.45 -44.36 2.51
N TYR A 725 -19.81 -43.32 1.76
CA TYR A 725 -20.76 -42.28 2.18
C TYR A 725 -21.92 -42.13 1.18
N THR A 726 -23.12 -41.99 1.72
CA THR A 726 -24.31 -41.53 0.99
C THR A 726 -24.54 -40.06 1.30
N ILE A 727 -24.31 -39.16 0.34
CA ILE A 727 -24.42 -37.71 0.53
C ILE A 727 -25.83 -37.29 0.11
N GLN A 728 -26.57 -36.64 1.03
CA GLN A 728 -27.97 -36.28 0.83
C GLN A 728 -28.15 -34.91 0.12
N GLN A 729 -27.36 -33.91 0.45
CA GLN A 729 -27.47 -32.54 -0.09
C GLN A 729 -26.46 -32.29 -1.21
N GLN A 730 -26.97 -31.83 -2.35
CA GLN A 730 -26.18 -31.47 -3.55
C GLN A 730 -26.28 -29.98 -3.89
N ASN A 731 -26.60 -29.13 -2.89
CA ASN A 731 -26.64 -27.68 -3.04
C ASN A 731 -25.35 -27.01 -2.49
N GLN A 732 -25.16 -25.74 -2.78
CA GLN A 732 -24.00 -24.95 -2.35
C GLN A 732 -22.65 -25.61 -2.69
N ILE A 733 -22.53 -26.11 -3.91
CA ILE A 733 -21.39 -26.91 -4.39
C ILE A 733 -20.05 -26.19 -4.17
N SER A 734 -19.96 -24.91 -4.58
CA SER A 734 -18.75 -24.12 -4.41
C SER A 734 -18.32 -24.01 -2.95
N ASN A 735 -19.27 -23.74 -2.05
CA ASN A 735 -19.00 -23.64 -0.60
C ASN A 735 -18.53 -24.97 -0.03
N GLN A 736 -19.10 -26.09 -0.46
CA GLN A 736 -18.69 -27.41 0.00
C GLN A 736 -17.27 -27.78 -0.47
N ILE A 737 -16.91 -27.47 -1.71
CA ILE A 737 -15.57 -27.67 -2.28
C ILE A 737 -14.55 -26.82 -1.55
N THR A 738 -14.86 -25.53 -1.36
CA THR A 738 -13.97 -24.58 -0.67
C THR A 738 -13.75 -24.98 0.80
N ALA A 739 -14.82 -25.34 1.50
CA ALA A 739 -14.73 -25.82 2.90
C ALA A 739 -13.84 -27.07 3.01
N LEU A 740 -13.94 -27.98 2.05
CA LEU A 740 -13.13 -29.19 2.00
C LEU A 740 -11.65 -28.90 1.72
N SER A 741 -11.37 -27.99 0.79
CA SER A 741 -10.03 -27.47 0.45
C SER A 741 -9.37 -26.87 1.69
N ASN A 742 -10.05 -25.96 2.36
CA ASN A 742 -9.58 -25.33 3.60
C ASN A 742 -9.32 -26.35 4.72
N GLN A 743 -10.22 -27.30 4.91
CA GLN A 743 -10.10 -28.32 5.95
C GLN A 743 -8.90 -29.24 5.74
N PHE A 744 -8.59 -29.57 4.50
CA PHE A 744 -7.45 -30.42 4.14
C PHE A 744 -6.16 -29.62 3.96
N SER A 745 -6.25 -28.29 3.93
CA SER A 745 -5.15 -27.36 3.64
C SER A 745 -4.45 -27.71 2.32
N VAL A 746 -5.24 -27.96 1.27
CA VAL A 746 -4.76 -28.25 -0.09
C VAL A 746 -5.52 -27.43 -1.12
N PRO A 747 -4.91 -27.06 -2.25
CA PRO A 747 -5.58 -26.44 -3.38
C PRO A 747 -6.76 -27.29 -3.89
N VAL A 748 -7.78 -26.65 -4.48
CA VAL A 748 -9.00 -27.31 -4.95
C VAL A 748 -8.73 -28.41 -5.97
N ASP A 749 -7.79 -28.19 -6.90
CA ASP A 749 -7.36 -29.16 -7.92
C ASP A 749 -6.70 -30.41 -7.32
N GLN A 750 -6.16 -30.34 -6.10
CA GLN A 750 -5.52 -31.43 -5.39
C GLN A 750 -6.50 -32.26 -4.54
N LEU A 751 -7.75 -31.83 -4.41
CA LEU A 751 -8.76 -32.53 -3.60
C LEU A 751 -8.98 -33.98 -4.03
N PRO A 752 -9.16 -34.32 -5.33
CA PRO A 752 -9.37 -35.70 -5.75
C PRO A 752 -8.20 -36.62 -5.36
N LYS A 753 -6.97 -36.16 -5.55
CA LYS A 753 -5.73 -36.87 -5.18
C LYS A 753 -5.62 -37.08 -3.66
N THR A 754 -5.94 -36.05 -2.90
CA THR A 754 -5.89 -36.05 -1.44
C THR A 754 -6.94 -36.98 -0.86
N LEU A 755 -8.19 -36.95 -1.37
CA LEU A 755 -9.24 -37.89 -0.99
C LEU A 755 -8.86 -39.32 -1.26
N LYS A 756 -8.37 -39.67 -2.45
CA LYS A 756 -7.89 -41.01 -2.81
C LYS A 756 -6.81 -41.49 -1.84
N ARG A 757 -5.88 -40.63 -1.48
CA ARG A 757 -4.84 -40.92 -0.50
C ARG A 757 -5.43 -41.23 0.90
N PHE A 758 -6.36 -40.37 1.38
CA PHE A 758 -6.99 -40.57 2.69
C PHE A 758 -7.80 -41.86 2.74
N LEU A 759 -8.56 -42.18 1.69
CA LEU A 759 -9.31 -43.43 1.57
C LEU A 759 -8.38 -44.66 1.61
N LYS A 760 -7.25 -44.62 0.87
CA LYS A 760 -6.26 -45.71 0.87
C LYS A 760 -5.60 -45.89 2.23
N GLU A 761 -5.18 -44.79 2.89
CA GLU A 761 -4.45 -44.86 4.15
C GLU A 761 -5.35 -45.16 5.37
N ALA A 762 -6.63 -44.90 5.27
CA ALA A 762 -7.60 -45.13 6.34
C ALA A 762 -8.45 -46.41 6.18
N LYS A 763 -8.18 -47.20 5.10
CA LYS A 763 -9.03 -48.34 4.67
C LYS A 763 -9.56 -49.20 5.78
N ASP A 764 -8.69 -49.61 6.75
CA ASP A 764 -9.01 -50.53 7.81
C ASP A 764 -9.90 -49.94 8.92
N LEU A 765 -10.17 -48.65 8.91
CA LEU A 765 -10.98 -47.90 9.89
C LEU A 765 -12.24 -47.25 9.29
N LEU A 766 -12.47 -47.43 8.00
CA LEU A 766 -13.61 -46.86 7.29
C LEU A 766 -14.89 -47.59 7.66
N PRO A 767 -16.05 -46.91 7.78
CA PRO A 767 -17.34 -47.58 8.00
C PRO A 767 -17.80 -48.33 6.76
N GLU A 768 -18.66 -49.35 6.91
CA GLU A 768 -19.20 -50.10 5.75
C GLU A 768 -20.06 -49.21 4.82
N LYS A 769 -20.93 -48.39 5.37
CA LYS A 769 -21.67 -47.34 4.68
C LYS A 769 -22.29 -46.38 5.69
N LYS A 770 -22.11 -45.04 5.44
CA LYS A 770 -22.64 -44.01 6.34
C LYS A 770 -23.38 -42.95 5.58
N GLU A 771 -24.57 -42.58 6.03
CA GLU A 771 -25.29 -41.41 5.51
C GLU A 771 -24.71 -40.12 6.12
N VAL A 772 -24.53 -39.10 5.30
CA VAL A 772 -24.05 -37.78 5.67
C VAL A 772 -24.82 -36.70 4.94
N ALA A 773 -24.99 -35.55 5.57
CA ALA A 773 -25.77 -34.47 4.96
C ALA A 773 -25.08 -33.85 3.73
N SER A 774 -23.74 -33.72 3.76
CA SER A 774 -23.00 -32.98 2.71
C SER A 774 -21.63 -33.58 2.40
N LEU A 775 -21.03 -33.16 1.30
CA LEU A 775 -19.64 -33.49 0.92
C LEU A 775 -18.64 -33.03 2.00
N THR A 776 -18.88 -31.84 2.59
CA THR A 776 -18.07 -31.31 3.69
C THR A 776 -18.12 -32.22 4.93
N GLU A 777 -19.29 -32.74 5.28
CA GLU A 777 -19.42 -33.68 6.40
C GLU A 777 -18.71 -35.01 6.13
N ALA A 778 -18.85 -35.54 4.92
CA ALA A 778 -18.14 -36.75 4.48
C ALA A 778 -16.63 -36.57 4.59
N GLY A 779 -16.13 -35.46 4.08
CA GLY A 779 -14.70 -35.11 4.16
C GLY A 779 -14.19 -34.92 5.59
N THR A 780 -14.99 -34.26 6.44
CA THR A 780 -14.68 -34.09 7.87
C THR A 780 -14.55 -35.42 8.58
N HIS A 781 -15.49 -36.31 8.32
CA HIS A 781 -15.47 -37.66 8.91
C HIS A 781 -14.27 -38.47 8.40
N LEU A 782 -14.02 -38.49 7.10
CA LEU A 782 -12.85 -39.17 6.51
C LEU A 782 -11.54 -38.65 7.09
N PHE A 783 -11.40 -37.32 7.22
CA PHE A 783 -10.19 -36.70 7.79
C PHE A 783 -9.94 -37.10 9.24
N LYS A 784 -11.02 -37.18 10.05
CA LYS A 784 -10.93 -37.71 11.44
C LYS A 784 -10.49 -39.16 11.47
N VAL A 785 -11.07 -40.01 10.60
CA VAL A 785 -10.71 -41.43 10.49
C VAL A 785 -9.26 -41.58 10.02
N TRP A 786 -8.84 -40.82 9.03
CA TRP A 786 -7.46 -40.82 8.54
C TRP A 786 -6.45 -40.38 9.63
N LYS A 787 -6.76 -39.30 10.41
CA LYS A 787 -5.92 -38.91 11.56
C LYS A 787 -5.82 -40.04 12.61
N LYS A 788 -6.91 -40.76 12.85
CA LYS A 788 -6.95 -41.88 13.76
C LYS A 788 -6.10 -43.06 13.25
N SER A 789 -6.16 -43.35 11.94
CA SER A 789 -5.31 -44.41 11.34
C SER A 789 -3.82 -44.08 11.44
N LYS A 790 -3.46 -42.81 11.24
CA LYS A 790 -2.07 -42.34 11.43
C LYS A 790 -1.60 -42.46 12.88
N LYS A 791 -2.48 -42.19 13.88
CA LYS A 791 -2.15 -42.37 15.29
C LYS A 791 -1.99 -43.86 15.61
N LYS A 792 -2.87 -44.72 15.09
CA LYS A 792 -2.82 -46.18 15.34
C LYS A 792 -1.55 -46.80 14.75
N LYS A 793 -1.08 -46.32 13.56
CA LYS A 793 0.23 -46.77 12.98
C LYS A 793 1.45 -46.23 13.73
N LYS A 794 1.28 -45.24 14.61
CA LYS A 794 2.35 -44.68 15.44
C LYS A 794 2.46 -45.29 16.84
N SER A 795 1.44 -46.01 17.31
CA SER A 795 1.43 -46.61 18.65
C SER A 795 1.73 -48.08 18.57
N ILE A 796 2.74 -48.55 19.32
CA ILE A 796 3.06 -49.96 19.52
C ILE A 796 2.00 -50.59 20.49
N SER A 797 1.64 -51.83 20.28
CA SER A 797 0.70 -52.55 21.16
C SER A 797 1.42 -53.07 22.42
N GLU A 798 0.64 -53.23 23.51
CA GLU A 798 1.17 -53.81 24.77
C GLU A 798 1.75 -55.23 24.58
N GLU A 799 1.15 -56.03 23.70
CA GLU A 799 1.62 -57.37 23.35
C GLU A 799 2.98 -57.33 22.67
N GLU A 800 3.15 -56.35 21.74
CA GLU A 800 4.44 -56.15 21.01
C GLU A 800 5.52 -55.62 21.95
N ILE A 801 5.16 -54.68 22.90
CA ILE A 801 6.08 -54.19 23.92
C ILE A 801 6.58 -55.37 24.77
N THR A 802 5.64 -56.18 25.27
CA THR A 802 5.96 -57.36 26.10
C THR A 802 6.85 -58.35 25.34
N SER A 803 6.56 -58.61 24.05
CA SER A 803 7.37 -59.45 23.17
C SER A 803 8.80 -58.96 22.99
N LEU A 804 8.95 -57.62 22.81
CA LEU A 804 10.26 -57.00 22.65
C LEU A 804 11.06 -56.98 23.95
N ILE A 805 10.42 -56.75 25.08
CA ILE A 805 11.06 -56.79 26.42
C ILE A 805 11.64 -58.19 26.68
N ASN A 806 10.92 -59.25 26.28
CA ASN A 806 11.38 -60.65 26.45
C ASN A 806 12.59 -60.99 25.57
N GLN A 807 12.85 -60.21 24.52
CA GLN A 807 14.04 -60.34 23.63
C GLN A 807 15.22 -59.48 24.13
N ALA A 808 15.07 -58.64 25.14
CA ALA A 808 16.12 -57.80 25.68
C ALA A 808 17.12 -58.65 26.47
N GLU A 809 18.40 -58.46 26.22
CA GLU A 809 19.53 -59.15 26.85
C GLU A 809 20.02 -58.35 28.05
N GLN A 810 20.25 -59.03 29.18
CA GLN A 810 20.84 -58.39 30.38
C GLN A 810 22.35 -58.18 30.16
N ILE A 811 22.84 -57.02 30.49
CA ILE A 811 24.28 -56.71 30.39
C ILE A 811 24.97 -57.36 31.60
N PRO A 812 25.98 -58.21 31.38
CA PRO A 812 26.63 -58.95 32.46
C PRO A 812 27.22 -58.02 33.54
N GLY A 813 26.82 -58.29 34.82
CA GLY A 813 27.28 -57.47 35.94
C GLY A 813 26.42 -56.21 36.26
N THR A 814 25.32 -56.00 35.57
CA THR A 814 24.41 -54.87 35.78
C THR A 814 22.94 -55.31 35.78
N ASP A 815 22.03 -54.44 36.26
CA ASP A 815 20.57 -54.70 36.18
C ASP A 815 19.99 -54.09 34.87
N ILE A 816 20.82 -53.62 33.93
CA ILE A 816 20.43 -52.96 32.72
C ILE A 816 20.25 -53.93 31.58
N LYS A 817 19.17 -53.79 30.82
CA LYS A 817 18.90 -54.59 29.60
C LYS A 817 19.18 -53.80 28.36
N VAL A 818 19.71 -54.46 27.34
CA VAL A 818 19.91 -53.89 25.98
C VAL A 818 19.09 -54.64 24.97
N LEU A 819 18.42 -53.91 24.07
CA LEU A 819 17.59 -54.45 22.98
C LEU A 819 17.95 -53.84 21.66
N THR A 820 18.07 -54.66 20.65
CA THR A 820 18.09 -54.27 19.22
C THR A 820 16.87 -54.87 18.54
N ALA A 821 16.07 -54.10 17.85
CA ALA A 821 14.89 -54.60 17.17
C ALA A 821 14.59 -53.83 15.88
N LYS A 822 13.85 -54.51 14.99
CA LYS A 822 13.21 -53.88 13.82
C LYS A 822 11.70 -53.89 14.08
N THR A 823 11.03 -52.79 13.75
CA THR A 823 9.57 -52.60 13.95
C THR A 823 8.94 -51.98 12.71
N GLU A 824 7.65 -52.21 12.53
CA GLU A 824 6.83 -51.52 11.53
C GLU A 824 6.24 -50.22 12.08
N THR A 825 6.29 -50.03 13.41
CA THR A 825 5.85 -48.81 14.11
C THR A 825 6.97 -47.76 14.09
N GLU A 826 6.65 -46.51 14.39
CA GLU A 826 7.66 -45.42 14.42
C GLU A 826 8.70 -45.69 15.54
N SER A 827 9.97 -45.76 15.19
CA SER A 827 11.08 -46.13 16.11
C SER A 827 11.11 -45.29 17.40
N ASN A 828 10.73 -44.01 17.32
CA ASN A 828 10.66 -43.10 18.49
C ASN A 828 9.57 -43.53 19.48
N ALA A 829 8.40 -43.91 18.97
CA ALA A 829 7.26 -44.30 19.81
C ALA A 829 7.56 -45.65 20.46
N THR A 830 8.15 -46.61 19.71
CA THR A 830 8.57 -47.90 20.21
C THR A 830 9.67 -47.76 21.25
N ALA A 831 10.73 -46.99 20.94
CA ALA A 831 11.83 -46.79 21.90
C ALA A 831 11.33 -46.11 23.19
N GLY A 832 10.48 -45.04 23.06
CA GLY A 832 9.89 -44.37 24.22
C GLY A 832 9.04 -45.28 25.11
N ALA A 833 8.23 -46.17 24.53
CA ALA A 833 7.42 -47.14 25.27
C ALA A 833 8.27 -48.20 26.01
N LEU A 834 9.39 -48.60 25.37
CA LEU A 834 10.32 -49.60 25.94
C LEU A 834 11.11 -49.01 27.13
N ILE A 835 11.72 -47.84 26.95
CA ILE A 835 12.52 -47.19 28.00
C ILE A 835 11.69 -46.76 29.21
N ALA A 836 10.37 -46.55 29.06
CA ALA A 836 9.46 -46.24 30.15
C ALA A 836 9.32 -47.41 31.17
N GLN A 837 9.79 -48.62 30.80
CA GLN A 837 9.82 -49.76 31.70
C GLN A 837 10.99 -49.74 32.69
N GLY A 838 11.96 -48.82 32.53
CA GLY A 838 13.17 -48.66 33.35
C GLY A 838 14.29 -49.63 33.02
N ASN A 839 15.50 -49.30 33.44
CA ASN A 839 16.73 -50.12 33.30
C ASN A 839 16.99 -50.64 31.89
N MET A 840 16.74 -49.85 30.82
CA MET A 840 16.88 -50.30 29.42
C MET A 840 17.63 -49.33 28.53
N VAL A 841 18.40 -49.90 27.61
CA VAL A 841 18.87 -49.18 26.41
C VAL A 841 18.38 -49.90 25.17
N VAL A 842 17.76 -49.18 24.25
CA VAL A 842 17.15 -49.78 23.06
C VAL A 842 17.65 -49.11 21.77
N HIS A 843 17.80 -49.92 20.71
CA HIS A 843 18.17 -49.50 19.39
C HIS A 843 17.12 -50.03 18.41
N ILE A 844 16.23 -49.18 17.92
CA ILE A 844 15.05 -49.61 17.16
C ILE A 844 15.12 -49.04 15.75
N TYR A 845 14.98 -49.89 14.72
CA TYR A 845 14.88 -49.53 13.32
C TYR A 845 13.45 -49.66 12.81
N ASP A 846 12.93 -48.59 12.16
CA ASP A 846 11.55 -48.52 11.65
C ASP A 846 11.47 -48.57 10.10
N GLY A 847 12.47 -49.05 9.43
CA GLY A 847 12.56 -49.04 7.96
C GLY A 847 13.14 -47.73 7.36
N LYS A 848 13.33 -46.70 8.17
CA LYS A 848 13.84 -45.38 7.77
C LYS A 848 15.07 -44.97 8.55
N LYS A 849 15.06 -45.10 9.87
CA LYS A 849 16.09 -44.66 10.79
C LYS A 849 16.23 -45.59 11.98
N ILE A 850 17.38 -45.53 12.65
CA ILE A 850 17.62 -46.18 13.92
C ILE A 850 17.43 -45.13 15.03
N THR A 851 16.52 -45.37 15.96
CA THR A 851 16.40 -44.59 17.20
C THR A 851 17.06 -45.38 18.31
N SER A 852 18.08 -44.77 18.92
CA SER A 852 18.70 -45.29 20.14
C SER A 852 18.17 -44.48 21.35
N ALA A 853 17.67 -45.18 22.37
CA ALA A 853 17.15 -44.53 23.59
C ALA A 853 17.56 -45.27 24.84
N ALA A 854 17.72 -44.56 25.95
CA ALA A 854 18.03 -45.08 27.27
C ALA A 854 17.03 -44.59 28.30
N SER A 855 16.66 -45.41 29.23
CA SER A 855 15.87 -45.06 30.41
C SER A 855 16.62 -44.01 31.27
N ASP A 856 15.88 -43.20 32.04
CA ASP A 856 16.48 -42.09 32.81
C ASP A 856 17.43 -42.61 33.92
N ASP A 857 17.20 -43.79 34.40
CA ASP A 857 17.98 -44.53 35.44
C ASP A 857 19.29 -45.15 34.91
N VAL A 858 19.52 -45.17 33.60
CA VAL A 858 20.77 -45.68 32.99
C VAL A 858 21.72 -44.55 32.68
N ASP A 859 22.90 -44.50 33.30
CA ASP A 859 23.90 -43.44 33.02
C ASP A 859 24.70 -43.71 31.73
N ILE A 860 24.22 -43.16 30.60
CA ILE A 860 24.81 -43.25 29.27
C ILE A 860 24.49 -42.01 28.47
N ASP A 861 25.50 -41.51 27.67
CA ASP A 861 25.30 -40.47 26.68
C ASP A 861 25.42 -41.07 25.26
N LEU A 862 24.28 -41.35 24.63
CA LEU A 862 24.19 -41.99 23.32
C LEU A 862 24.74 -41.13 22.18
N ARG A 863 25.03 -39.82 22.43
CA ARG A 863 25.56 -38.91 21.40
C ARG A 863 27.03 -39.07 21.12
N LYS A 864 27.81 -39.55 22.12
CA LYS A 864 29.29 -39.50 22.06
C LYS A 864 29.86 -40.50 21.04
N GLU A 865 29.48 -41.75 21.15
CA GLU A 865 30.04 -42.80 20.31
C GLU A 865 28.97 -43.57 19.50
N ILE A 866 27.79 -43.80 20.08
CA ILE A 866 26.77 -44.67 19.48
C ILE A 866 26.13 -44.01 18.26
N ALA A 867 25.56 -42.80 18.41
CA ALA A 867 24.83 -42.17 17.33
C ALA A 867 25.73 -41.82 16.11
N PRO A 868 26.93 -41.24 16.26
CA PRO A 868 27.83 -40.96 15.14
C PRO A 868 28.33 -42.26 14.44
N THR A 869 28.70 -43.27 15.22
CA THR A 869 29.20 -44.55 14.67
C THR A 869 28.11 -45.25 13.85
N VAL A 870 26.89 -45.36 14.42
CA VAL A 870 25.72 -45.97 13.76
C VAL A 870 25.37 -45.19 12.48
N GLY A 871 25.33 -43.83 12.57
CA GLY A 871 25.07 -42.97 11.42
C GLY A 871 26.07 -43.16 10.29
N THR A 872 27.38 -43.23 10.60
CA THR A 872 28.46 -43.47 9.61
C THR A 872 28.34 -44.84 8.96
N MET A 873 28.05 -45.89 9.72
CA MET A 873 27.90 -47.27 9.19
C MET A 873 26.77 -47.40 8.17
N ILE A 874 25.69 -46.68 8.37
CA ILE A 874 24.57 -46.68 7.41
C ILE A 874 24.70 -45.58 6.33
N GLY A 875 25.88 -44.94 6.22
CA GLY A 875 26.20 -43.96 5.16
C GLY A 875 25.58 -42.60 5.34
N GLY A 876 25.25 -42.20 6.58
CA GLY A 876 24.69 -40.90 6.91
C GLY A 876 25.24 -40.32 8.20
N SER A 877 24.42 -39.78 9.04
CA SER A 877 24.79 -39.15 10.32
C SER A 877 23.84 -39.56 11.46
N GLY A 878 24.30 -39.38 12.70
CA GLY A 878 23.50 -39.60 13.92
C GLY A 878 23.69 -38.47 14.93
N GLY A 879 22.62 -38.15 15.68
CA GLY A 879 22.64 -37.16 16.71
C GLY A 879 21.31 -37.10 17.49
N GLY A 880 21.23 -36.21 18.49
CA GLY A 880 20.03 -36.06 19.32
C GLY A 880 20.32 -35.55 20.72
N ARG A 881 19.51 -36.00 21.69
CA ARG A 881 19.67 -35.74 23.14
C ARG A 881 20.49 -36.85 23.79
N PRO A 882 21.11 -36.64 24.98
CA PRO A 882 21.91 -37.65 25.64
C PRO A 882 21.24 -39.01 25.75
N LYS A 883 19.96 -39.05 26.14
CA LYS A 883 19.15 -40.25 26.37
C LYS A 883 18.34 -40.70 25.15
N MET A 884 18.34 -39.95 24.03
CA MET A 884 17.61 -40.33 22.81
C MET A 884 18.26 -39.72 21.56
N THR A 885 18.73 -40.58 20.69
CA THR A 885 19.39 -40.19 19.43
C THR A 885 18.74 -40.89 18.23
N GLN A 886 18.95 -40.31 17.05
CA GLN A 886 18.52 -40.87 15.79
C GLN A 886 19.67 -40.91 14.82
N SER A 887 19.81 -42.03 14.09
CA SER A 887 20.78 -42.22 13.05
C SER A 887 20.08 -42.61 11.74
N GLY A 888 20.39 -41.91 10.66
CA GLY A 888 19.78 -42.17 9.35
C GLY A 888 20.83 -42.20 8.24
N GLY A 889 20.59 -43.02 7.20
CA GLY A 889 21.45 -43.13 6.07
C GLY A 889 20.89 -44.04 4.95
N PRO A 890 21.45 -43.96 3.72
CA PRO A 890 20.93 -44.69 2.57
C PRO A 890 21.34 -46.17 2.52
N LYS A 891 22.41 -46.59 3.24
CA LYS A 891 22.95 -47.98 3.18
C LYS A 891 22.14 -48.93 4.06
N LYS A 892 20.98 -49.38 3.54
CA LYS A 892 20.06 -50.28 4.26
C LYS A 892 20.62 -51.69 4.48
N GLU A 893 21.54 -52.12 3.66
CA GLU A 893 22.26 -53.38 3.80
C GLU A 893 23.10 -53.50 5.07
N ASN A 894 23.47 -52.36 5.66
CA ASN A 894 24.32 -52.31 6.85
C ASN A 894 23.51 -52.16 8.16
N ILE A 895 22.19 -52.18 8.13
CA ILE A 895 21.35 -51.93 9.32
C ILE A 895 21.59 -52.97 10.41
N ASP A 896 21.69 -54.26 10.08
CA ASP A 896 21.92 -55.33 11.07
C ASP A 896 23.26 -55.16 11.76
N ASN A 897 24.31 -54.91 10.99
CA ASN A 897 25.65 -54.63 11.51
C ASN A 897 25.70 -53.35 12.37
N ALA A 898 24.92 -52.33 11.99
CA ALA A 898 24.83 -51.09 12.75
C ALA A 898 24.08 -51.28 14.08
N LEU A 899 23.02 -52.07 14.13
CA LEU A 899 22.30 -52.40 15.35
C LEU A 899 23.18 -53.24 16.31
N GLU A 900 23.89 -54.27 15.79
CA GLU A 900 24.84 -55.05 16.59
C GLU A 900 26.01 -54.22 17.11
N LYS A 901 26.53 -53.25 16.29
CA LYS A 901 27.56 -52.31 16.72
C LYS A 901 27.05 -51.37 17.82
N ALA A 902 25.80 -50.87 17.68
CA ALA A 902 25.16 -50.04 18.70
C ALA A 902 25.05 -50.78 20.02
N LYS A 903 24.61 -52.04 20.03
CA LYS A 903 24.55 -52.91 21.16
C LYS A 903 25.93 -53.15 21.82
N ALA A 904 26.95 -53.50 21.01
CA ALA A 904 28.33 -53.69 21.47
C ALA A 904 28.92 -52.44 22.15
N LEU A 905 28.72 -51.25 21.53
CA LEU A 905 29.17 -49.99 22.12
C LEU A 905 28.42 -49.67 23.42
N THR A 906 27.13 -49.95 23.49
CA THR A 906 26.34 -49.75 24.72
C THR A 906 26.87 -50.66 25.85
N ILE A 907 27.13 -51.94 25.58
CA ILE A 907 27.71 -52.87 26.56
C ILE A 907 29.10 -52.40 26.98
N GLN A 908 29.92 -51.91 26.05
CA GLN A 908 31.26 -51.43 26.35
C GLN A 908 31.22 -50.18 27.23
N SER A 909 30.33 -49.18 26.91
CA SER A 909 30.22 -47.96 27.69
C SER A 909 29.70 -48.21 29.13
N LEU A 910 28.83 -49.17 29.33
CA LEU A 910 28.27 -49.51 30.65
C LEU A 910 29.11 -50.54 31.48
N LYS A 911 30.23 -51.08 30.91
CA LYS A 911 31.18 -51.94 31.63
C LYS A 911 32.42 -51.18 32.06
N GLN A 912 32.68 -49.94 31.62
CA GLN A 912 33.85 -49.13 31.92
C GLN A 912 33.70 -48.27 33.17
N ASP A 913 32.50 -48.23 33.78
CA ASP A 913 32.26 -47.69 35.10
C ASP A 913 32.11 -48.91 36.09
#